data_12ab838db3f2886ea04c1c4ad9572a41
#
_entry.id   12ab838db3f2886ea04c1c4ad9572a41
#
_cell.length_a   1.000
_cell.length_b   1.000
_cell.length_c   1.000
_cell.angle_alpha   90.00
_cell.angle_beta   90.00
_cell.angle_gamma   90.00
#
_symmetry.space_group_name_H-M   'P 1'
#
loop_
_entity.id
_entity.type
_entity.pdbx_description
1 polymer ?
#
loop_
_entity_poly.entity_id
_entity_poly.type
_entity_poly.pdbx_seq_one_letter_code
_entity_poly.pdbx_strand_id
1 'polypeptide(L)'
;MSDKFPKAALACSAALAGFLLQEGAQARTLNGSSATVNSGDPIESWTLLNCATLDVNAQTSSVSVQSGSTLNLNADSSVLSRGSAVSLNQSDAKIAGARIESTGSFGLVLTTDFAGTPGTTANVVNSTIIGSGRGVSASTGELSLSNTIVQGNDAGGAGSFLGGGVGVALFNSSATITNGSRVTGGQNGILISPDSVTPNLPSSVLIDNATIAGATGSAIIVGSFDDALPSTATITIQNGSSLSGGNGVILEAANNSTATFIVDSSSLTGDVLVNAGSTGALTLQNSAALAGNVTNVGNLEVNGRSSVTGNISQIDTFSVETGSSVSGNVSDVQRLNLSGGSQLSGNLLRIQNLSLEDSTWTTSDGQGVSNLIMNAGTVNVGANAGTFQTLNLSTLSGNGRFIMDTDLASQQGDQINVSGVATGSYDLQIRNTGVDPVKGGPDQQVVHTGTGSTAGFAVIGGQVDFGTFAYELEQRGNGDGTDWYLVQKFDDEGEPIPTPGTRSVIGLFSAAPTVWYGELTSLRSRMGELRYGKTEGGVWSRAYGNKYNLSAAGGTAYQQNQQGISFGVDAPLPVTEGQWLVGILAGYSRSDLNIAAGTSGQVDSYYLGAYTTWLSDSGYYIDAIIKANRFKNTSDVRMSDGGKSEGNYNTSGLGMSVEAGKHIKLQDDWFVEPFVQASTLWVKGQDYSLDNGMEARSNNADSFLGKVGTTVGRNYPLDKGGYVQPYVKIAMAHEFAKSNRIKVNDNTFSNDLSGSRGELGAGIAAQLTDVLQLHADVEYSNGQNIEQPWGMNVGLRYSW
;
A
#
# COMPACT_ATOMS: atom_id res chain seq x y z
N MET A 1 38.94 -14.51 43.71
CA MET A 1 39.41 -13.75 44.88
C MET A 1 38.16 -13.31 45.60
N SER A 2 37.96 -13.84 46.75
CA SER A 2 36.83 -13.61 47.63
C SER A 2 36.92 -12.24 48.24
N ASP A 3 35.88 -11.46 48.14
CA ASP A 3 35.68 -10.40 49.10
C ASP A 3 34.22 -10.29 49.51
N LYS A 4 34.10 -10.33 50.79
CA LYS A 4 32.88 -10.44 51.57
C LYS A 4 32.02 -9.20 51.47
N PHE A 5 30.78 -9.37 51.01
CA PHE A 5 29.74 -8.40 51.31
C PHE A 5 29.12 -8.68 52.69
N PRO A 6 28.89 -7.71 53.52
CA PRO A 6 28.29 -7.95 54.86
C PRO A 6 26.80 -8.22 54.70
N LYS A 7 26.33 -9.23 55.39
CA LYS A 7 24.93 -9.55 55.62
C LYS A 7 24.23 -8.37 56.28
N ALA A 8 23.43 -7.67 55.52
CA ALA A 8 22.44 -6.68 56.02
C ALA A 8 21.03 -7.12 55.55
N ALA A 9 20.71 -8.36 55.85
CA ALA A 9 19.34 -8.86 55.68
C ALA A 9 18.76 -8.96 57.10
N LEU A 10 18.27 -7.90 57.64
CA LEU A 10 17.41 -7.85 58.82
C LEU A 10 17.08 -6.40 59.17
N ALA A 11 16.21 -5.74 58.42
CA ALA A 11 15.80 -4.40 58.78
C ALA A 11 14.38 -3.95 58.38
N CYS A 12 13.52 -4.88 57.94
CA CYS A 12 12.12 -4.49 57.72
C CYS A 12 11.21 -4.77 58.89
N SER A 13 11.61 -5.66 59.84
CA SER A 13 10.81 -5.98 61.02
C SER A 13 11.29 -5.28 62.30
N ALA A 14 12.34 -4.48 62.25
CA ALA A 14 12.90 -3.83 63.45
C ALA A 14 12.72 -2.29 63.51
N ALA A 15 11.93 -1.70 62.64
CA ALA A 15 11.68 -0.24 62.73
C ALA A 15 10.53 0.12 63.72
N LEU A 16 10.05 -0.84 64.50
CA LEU A 16 9.00 -0.57 65.48
C LEU A 16 9.52 -0.22 66.90
N ALA A 17 10.80 -0.12 67.11
CA ALA A 17 11.37 0.19 68.45
C ALA A 17 12.43 1.27 68.41
N GLY A 18 12.13 2.43 67.91
CA GLY A 18 13.01 3.56 67.88
C GLY A 18 12.31 4.90 68.06
N PHE A 19 11.45 5.04 69.02
CA PHE A 19 10.96 6.35 69.46
C PHE A 19 12.05 7.04 70.23
N LEU A 20 12.88 7.85 69.58
CA LEU A 20 13.64 8.90 70.23
C LEU A 20 12.71 10.11 70.41
N LEU A 21 12.44 10.41 71.66
CA LEU A 21 11.74 11.58 72.14
C LEU A 21 12.28 12.86 71.54
N GLN A 22 11.44 13.50 70.75
CA GLN A 22 11.66 14.90 70.38
C GLN A 22 10.69 15.75 71.20
N GLU A 23 11.21 16.63 72.01
CA GLU A 23 10.45 17.60 72.83
C GLU A 23 9.49 18.39 71.94
N GLY A 24 8.18 18.34 72.21
CA GLY A 24 7.24 19.29 71.69
C GLY A 24 5.89 18.76 71.14
N ALA A 25 5.76 17.47 70.80
CA ALA A 25 4.44 16.94 70.38
C ALA A 25 3.96 15.90 71.40
N GLN A 26 2.90 16.18 72.12
CA GLN A 26 2.24 15.16 72.94
C GLN A 26 1.62 14.11 71.97
N ALA A 27 1.92 12.83 72.23
CA ALA A 27 1.28 11.73 71.52
C ALA A 27 -0.03 11.39 72.21
N ARG A 28 -1.13 11.44 71.44
CA ARG A 28 -2.47 11.09 71.90
C ARG A 28 -2.88 9.72 71.44
N THR A 29 -3.37 8.93 72.35
CA THR A 29 -3.84 7.57 72.04
C THR A 29 -5.36 7.51 72.13
N LEU A 30 -5.97 6.99 71.03
CA LEU A 30 -7.39 6.57 71.03
C LEU A 30 -7.47 5.06 71.08
N ASN A 31 -8.28 4.54 72.05
CA ASN A 31 -8.48 3.15 72.22
C ASN A 31 -9.99 2.84 72.21
N GLY A 32 -10.49 2.18 71.18
CA GLY A 32 -11.91 1.85 71.05
C GLY A 32 -12.88 3.08 71.08
N SER A 33 -12.37 4.26 70.72
CA SER A 33 -13.16 5.51 70.81
C SER A 33 -12.99 6.34 69.56
N SER A 34 -13.81 7.38 69.40
CA SER A 34 -13.74 8.34 68.32
C SER A 34 -13.28 9.73 68.74
N ALA A 35 -12.53 10.41 67.84
CA ALA A 35 -12.15 11.81 68.07
C ALA A 35 -12.17 12.54 66.73
N THR A 36 -12.29 13.90 66.80
CA THR A 36 -12.21 14.78 65.64
C THR A 36 -11.17 15.83 65.89
N VAL A 37 -10.32 16.11 64.90
CA VAL A 37 -9.35 17.21 64.89
C VAL A 37 -9.92 18.34 64.05
N ASN A 38 -10.13 19.54 64.63
CA ASN A 38 -10.67 20.70 63.95
C ASN A 38 -9.70 21.89 63.99
N SER A 39 -9.99 22.92 63.23
CA SER A 39 -9.20 24.13 63.21
C SER A 39 -9.09 24.77 64.63
N GLY A 40 -7.87 25.02 65.07
CA GLY A 40 -7.56 25.52 66.40
C GLY A 40 -7.19 24.46 67.43
N ASP A 41 -7.34 23.18 67.15
CA ASP A 41 -6.83 22.12 68.00
C ASP A 41 -5.28 22.04 67.94
N PRO A 42 -4.64 21.59 69.01
CA PRO A 42 -3.18 21.40 69.02
C PRO A 42 -2.70 20.43 67.95
N ILE A 43 -1.54 20.72 67.31
CA ILE A 43 -0.93 19.81 66.34
C ILE A 43 -0.23 18.69 67.09
N GLU A 44 -0.88 17.51 67.19
CA GLU A 44 -0.44 16.36 67.96
C GLU A 44 -0.22 15.17 67.08
N SER A 45 0.59 14.17 67.55
CA SER A 45 0.66 12.85 66.98
C SER A 45 -0.44 11.94 67.58
N TRP A 46 -1.02 11.07 66.75
CA TRP A 46 -2.13 10.22 67.11
C TRP A 46 -1.78 8.71 66.96
N THR A 47 -2.19 7.93 67.92
CA THR A 47 -2.16 6.46 67.83
C THR A 47 -3.55 5.91 68.05
N LEU A 48 -4.09 5.20 67.11
CA LEU A 48 -5.42 4.60 67.10
C LEU A 48 -5.29 3.07 67.30
N LEU A 49 -6.05 2.56 68.28
CA LEU A 49 -6.02 1.15 68.65
C LEU A 49 -7.46 0.63 68.82
N ASN A 50 -7.65 -0.70 68.56
CA ASN A 50 -8.84 -1.43 68.91
C ASN A 50 -10.13 -0.79 68.32
N CYS A 51 -10.23 -0.67 66.99
CA CYS A 51 -11.39 -0.12 66.31
C CYS A 51 -11.68 1.37 66.65
N ALA A 52 -10.69 2.14 66.97
CA ALA A 52 -10.81 3.59 67.14
C ALA A 52 -11.02 4.31 65.79
N THR A 53 -11.70 5.47 65.82
CA THR A 53 -11.91 6.30 64.63
C THR A 53 -11.38 7.69 64.88
N LEU A 54 -10.59 8.24 63.94
CA LEU A 54 -10.13 9.61 63.95
C LEU A 54 -10.59 10.34 62.68
N ASP A 55 -11.35 11.41 62.84
CA ASP A 55 -11.72 12.35 61.80
C ASP A 55 -10.81 13.57 61.88
N VAL A 56 -10.11 13.90 60.80
CA VAL A 56 -9.19 15.03 60.74
C VAL A 56 -9.71 16.04 59.74
N ASN A 57 -10.06 17.27 60.23
CA ASN A 57 -10.50 18.42 59.46
C ASN A 57 -9.49 19.55 59.43
N ALA A 58 -8.32 19.37 60.05
CA ALA A 58 -7.28 20.40 60.17
C ALA A 58 -5.88 19.78 60.13
N GLN A 59 -4.87 20.50 60.53
CA GLN A 59 -3.51 20.02 60.57
C GLN A 59 -3.25 19.13 61.78
N THR A 60 -2.58 18.03 61.57
CA THR A 60 -2.05 17.16 62.67
C THR A 60 -0.61 16.73 62.35
N SER A 61 0.06 16.09 63.32
CA SER A 61 1.37 15.53 63.14
C SER A 61 1.21 14.09 62.64
N SER A 62 2.09 13.15 63.00
CA SER A 62 2.02 11.73 62.57
C SER A 62 0.77 11.02 63.10
N VAL A 63 0.23 10.09 62.30
CA VAL A 63 -0.92 9.26 62.67
C VAL A 63 -0.56 7.79 62.48
N SER A 64 -0.63 7.02 63.57
CA SER A 64 -0.46 5.56 63.57
C SER A 64 -1.82 4.92 63.82
N VAL A 65 -2.26 4.03 62.92
CA VAL A 65 -3.59 3.42 62.91
C VAL A 65 -3.43 1.90 62.98
N GLN A 66 -3.95 1.27 64.01
CA GLN A 66 -3.71 -0.17 64.24
C GLN A 66 -5.00 -0.88 64.61
N SER A 67 -4.98 -2.19 64.50
CA SER A 67 -5.98 -3.12 65.08
C SER A 67 -7.42 -2.82 64.69
N GLY A 68 -7.73 -2.76 63.41
CA GLY A 68 -9.09 -2.49 62.85
C GLY A 68 -9.59 -1.06 63.02
N SER A 69 -8.70 -0.10 63.31
CA SER A 69 -9.06 1.29 63.47
C SER A 69 -9.20 2.00 62.11
N THR A 70 -9.91 3.14 62.12
CA THR A 70 -10.19 3.87 60.89
C THR A 70 -9.68 5.33 60.98
N LEU A 71 -9.00 5.79 59.95
CA LEU A 71 -8.57 7.18 59.76
C LEU A 71 -9.39 7.81 58.62
N ASN A 72 -10.00 8.93 58.88
CA ASN A 72 -10.61 9.80 57.89
C ASN A 72 -9.85 11.14 57.81
N LEU A 73 -9.16 11.37 56.73
CA LEU A 73 -8.61 12.67 56.41
C LEU A 73 -9.56 13.40 55.44
N ASN A 74 -10.20 14.48 55.91
CA ASN A 74 -11.16 15.23 55.17
C ASN A 74 -10.52 16.37 54.34
N ALA A 75 -11.29 17.02 53.54
CA ALA A 75 -10.84 18.11 52.68
C ALA A 75 -10.11 19.20 53.50
N ASP A 76 -9.01 19.71 52.96
CA ASP A 76 -8.14 20.72 53.53
C ASP A 76 -7.39 20.27 54.81
N SER A 77 -7.51 19.01 55.19
CA SER A 77 -6.68 18.46 56.27
C SER A 77 -5.23 18.21 55.84
N SER A 78 -4.31 18.24 56.82
CA SER A 78 -2.93 17.91 56.54
C SER A 78 -2.27 17.12 57.65
N VAL A 79 -1.39 16.20 57.26
CA VAL A 79 -0.50 15.44 58.17
C VAL A 79 0.93 15.76 57.77
N LEU A 80 1.68 16.39 58.66
CA LEU A 80 3.07 16.77 58.47
C LEU A 80 3.98 16.13 59.53
N SER A 81 4.96 15.33 59.09
CA SER A 81 5.82 14.59 59.99
C SER A 81 7.28 14.58 59.52
N ARG A 82 8.22 14.40 60.48
CA ARG A 82 9.64 14.11 60.17
C ARG A 82 9.86 12.60 59.95
N GLY A 83 9.06 11.74 60.59
CA GLY A 83 9.02 10.33 60.39
C GLY A 83 7.96 9.97 59.34
N SER A 84 7.49 8.74 59.28
CA SER A 84 6.32 8.41 58.47
C SER A 84 5.11 9.24 58.90
N ALA A 85 4.42 9.81 57.93
CA ALA A 85 3.33 10.73 58.26
C ALA A 85 2.06 9.97 58.67
N VAL A 86 1.65 8.99 57.89
CA VAL A 86 0.52 8.08 58.19
C VAL A 86 1.00 6.63 58.09
N SER A 87 0.76 5.87 59.12
CA SER A 87 1.06 4.43 59.17
C SER A 87 -0.18 3.62 59.53
N LEU A 88 -0.57 2.70 58.67
CA LEU A 88 -1.70 1.81 58.85
C LEU A 88 -1.20 0.39 59.11
N ASN A 89 -1.70 -0.29 60.11
CA ASN A 89 -1.47 -1.71 60.33
C ASN A 89 -2.79 -2.39 60.64
N GLN A 90 -3.20 -3.33 59.78
CA GLN A 90 -4.52 -4.03 59.85
C GLN A 90 -5.66 -3.00 60.04
N SER A 91 -5.72 -1.97 59.25
CA SER A 91 -6.57 -0.81 59.47
C SER A 91 -6.95 -0.14 58.17
N ASP A 92 -7.95 0.76 58.22
CA ASP A 92 -8.46 1.42 57.01
C ASP A 92 -8.23 2.92 57.08
N ALA A 93 -7.92 3.53 55.92
CA ALA A 93 -7.91 4.98 55.76
C ALA A 93 -8.76 5.43 54.58
N LYS A 94 -9.54 6.49 54.81
CA LYS A 94 -10.25 7.26 53.81
C LYS A 94 -9.66 8.68 53.78
N ILE A 95 -9.02 9.01 52.67
CA ILE A 95 -8.27 10.27 52.54
C ILE A 95 -8.85 11.04 51.35
N ALA A 96 -9.44 12.19 51.61
CA ALA A 96 -10.13 12.97 50.58
C ALA A 96 -9.76 14.45 50.63
N GLY A 97 -9.12 14.97 49.61
CA GLY A 97 -8.73 16.37 49.53
C GLY A 97 -7.65 16.76 50.54
N ALA A 98 -6.85 15.81 51.00
CA ALA A 98 -5.88 16.01 52.07
C ALA A 98 -4.42 16.09 51.56
N ARG A 99 -3.53 16.66 52.39
CA ARG A 99 -2.12 16.67 52.19
C ARG A 99 -1.38 15.85 53.24
N ILE A 100 -0.65 14.85 52.82
CA ILE A 100 0.20 14.01 53.67
C ILE A 100 1.66 14.26 53.25
N GLU A 101 2.51 14.68 54.21
CA GLU A 101 3.90 14.97 53.92
C GLU A 101 4.84 14.46 55.01
N SER A 102 5.83 13.71 54.57
CA SER A 102 6.96 13.32 55.43
C SER A 102 8.23 13.94 54.90
N THR A 103 8.96 14.67 55.77
CA THR A 103 10.21 15.30 55.44
C THR A 103 11.45 14.44 55.65
N GLY A 104 11.32 13.24 56.25
CA GLY A 104 12.46 12.39 56.50
C GLY A 104 12.21 10.89 56.31
N SER A 105 10.99 10.47 55.91
CA SER A 105 10.65 9.05 55.74
C SER A 105 9.55 8.88 54.66
N PHE A 106 8.52 8.13 54.93
CA PHE A 106 7.41 7.74 54.03
C PHE A 106 6.17 8.62 54.25
N GLY A 107 5.48 8.97 53.16
CA GLY A 107 4.24 9.73 53.27
C GLY A 107 3.12 8.82 53.88
N LEU A 108 2.82 7.71 53.23
CA LEU A 108 1.79 6.78 53.68
C LEU A 108 2.37 5.34 53.72
N VAL A 109 2.16 4.64 54.80
CA VAL A 109 2.61 3.27 55.00
C VAL A 109 1.41 2.34 55.29
N LEU A 110 1.28 1.27 54.54
CA LEU A 110 0.33 0.17 54.77
C LEU A 110 1.12 -1.06 55.15
N THR A 111 0.78 -1.71 56.28
CA THR A 111 1.38 -2.98 56.71
C THR A 111 0.31 -3.92 57.20
N THR A 112 0.56 -5.20 57.10
CA THR A 112 -0.30 -6.22 57.70
C THR A 112 0.50 -7.02 58.74
N ASP A 113 -0.15 -7.58 59.70
CA ASP A 113 0.47 -8.39 60.76
C ASP A 113 1.03 -9.72 60.16
N PHE A 114 1.97 -10.31 60.86
CA PHE A 114 2.64 -11.60 60.48
C PHE A 114 1.66 -12.78 60.24
N ALA A 115 0.40 -12.65 60.60
CA ALA A 115 -0.62 -13.67 60.42
C ALA A 115 -1.19 -13.76 58.96
N GLY A 116 -0.77 -12.92 58.01
CA GLY A 116 -1.17 -13.00 56.59
C GLY A 116 -2.66 -12.76 56.32
N THR A 117 -3.38 -12.16 57.25
CA THR A 117 -4.77 -11.73 57.03
C THR A 117 -4.77 -10.42 56.26
N PRO A 118 -5.35 -10.39 55.05
CA PRO A 118 -5.53 -9.14 54.35
C PRO A 118 -6.40 -8.19 55.16
N GLY A 119 -6.04 -6.94 55.29
CA GLY A 119 -6.84 -6.08 56.09
C GLY A 119 -6.41 -4.62 56.14
N THR A 120 -5.36 -4.23 55.46
CA THR A 120 -4.95 -2.82 55.44
C THR A 120 -5.37 -2.20 54.09
N THR A 121 -6.27 -1.24 54.15
CA THR A 121 -6.74 -0.54 52.97
C THR A 121 -6.54 0.99 53.07
N ALA A 122 -6.19 1.62 51.96
CA ALA A 122 -6.15 3.06 51.85
C ALA A 122 -6.87 3.49 50.55
N ASN A 123 -7.92 4.25 50.73
CA ASN A 123 -8.62 4.92 49.62
C ASN A 123 -8.32 6.44 49.63
N VAL A 124 -7.63 6.88 48.61
CA VAL A 124 -7.09 8.26 48.52
C VAL A 124 -7.67 8.93 47.29
N VAL A 125 -8.36 10.02 47.49
CA VAL A 125 -9.03 10.79 46.45
C VAL A 125 -8.69 12.26 46.53
N ASN A 126 -8.40 12.91 45.40
CA ASN A 126 -8.12 14.36 45.28
C ASN A 126 -7.04 14.84 46.23
N SER A 127 -6.02 14.06 46.54
CA SER A 127 -5.10 14.31 47.62
C SER A 127 -3.65 14.40 47.13
N THR A 128 -2.74 14.86 48.01
CA THR A 128 -1.31 14.88 47.73
C THR A 128 -0.56 14.11 48.82
N ILE A 129 0.29 13.18 48.41
CA ILE A 129 1.15 12.39 49.31
C ILE A 129 2.60 12.61 48.95
N ILE A 130 3.41 13.06 49.86
CA ILE A 130 4.84 13.32 49.66
C ILE A 130 5.65 12.60 50.71
N GLY A 131 6.60 11.81 50.29
CA GLY A 131 7.59 11.16 51.16
C GLY A 131 9.00 11.66 50.79
N SER A 132 9.86 11.83 51.76
CA SER A 132 11.29 12.07 51.49
C SER A 132 11.93 10.85 50.82
N GLY A 133 11.64 9.63 51.29
CA GLY A 133 12.08 8.37 50.63
C GLY A 133 11.00 7.82 49.70
N ARG A 134 9.88 7.39 50.22
CA ARG A 134 8.77 6.86 49.43
C ARG A 134 7.50 7.67 49.64
N GLY A 135 6.75 7.94 48.58
CA GLY A 135 5.43 8.53 48.70
C GLY A 135 4.51 7.59 49.45
N VAL A 136 4.34 6.37 48.91
CA VAL A 136 3.56 5.30 49.54
C VAL A 136 4.42 4.02 49.64
N SER A 137 4.28 3.28 50.77
CA SER A 137 4.84 1.97 50.94
C SER A 137 3.73 1.02 51.41
N ALA A 138 3.39 0.00 50.63
CA ALA A 138 2.35 -0.96 50.97
C ALA A 138 2.96 -2.36 51.05
N SER A 139 2.72 -3.07 52.16
CA SER A 139 3.11 -4.46 52.40
C SER A 139 1.85 -5.24 52.74
N THR A 140 1.47 -6.21 51.88
CA THR A 140 0.23 -7.00 51.99
C THR A 140 -1.03 -6.13 52.20
N GLY A 141 -1.15 -5.01 51.42
CA GLY A 141 -2.26 -4.08 51.53
C GLY A 141 -2.89 -3.74 50.17
N GLU A 142 -4.03 -3.05 50.25
CA GLU A 142 -4.73 -2.52 49.08
C GLU A 142 -4.68 -1.01 49.04
N LEU A 143 -4.18 -0.46 47.93
CA LEU A 143 -4.05 0.97 47.70
C LEU A 143 -4.95 1.40 46.55
N SER A 144 -5.80 2.41 46.79
CA SER A 144 -6.58 3.05 45.74
C SER A 144 -6.23 4.54 45.67
N LEU A 145 -5.78 5.02 44.51
CA LEU A 145 -5.45 6.42 44.25
C LEU A 145 -6.35 6.92 43.13
N SER A 146 -7.11 7.97 43.39
CA SER A 146 -7.97 8.62 42.37
C SER A 146 -7.74 10.13 42.35
N ASN A 147 -7.35 10.67 41.21
CA ASN A 147 -6.99 12.11 41.06
C ASN A 147 -5.99 12.57 42.14
N THR A 148 -4.97 11.75 42.38
CA THR A 148 -4.06 11.94 43.54
C THR A 148 -2.63 12.07 43.05
N ILE A 149 -1.88 13.00 43.70
CA ILE A 149 -0.46 13.19 43.44
C ILE A 149 0.36 12.45 44.51
N VAL A 150 1.27 11.59 44.08
CA VAL A 150 2.18 10.86 44.93
C VAL A 150 3.63 11.17 44.53
N GLN A 151 4.45 11.56 45.49
CA GLN A 151 5.87 11.87 45.25
C GLN A 151 6.79 11.22 46.28
N GLY A 152 7.82 10.54 45.78
CA GLY A 152 8.96 10.10 46.60
C GLY A 152 10.22 10.85 46.15
N ASN A 153 10.76 11.72 47.01
CA ASN A 153 11.68 12.79 46.57
C ASN A 153 13.16 12.42 46.61
N ASP A 154 13.58 11.43 47.35
CA ASP A 154 14.98 11.06 47.45
C ASP A 154 15.48 10.46 46.13
N ALA A 155 16.48 11.05 45.50
CA ALA A 155 17.08 10.57 44.29
C ALA A 155 17.97 9.33 44.47
N GLY A 156 18.22 8.88 45.70
CA GLY A 156 19.05 7.72 46.03
C GLY A 156 20.45 7.76 45.42
N GLY A 157 21.47 7.38 46.18
CA GLY A 157 22.80 7.19 45.58
C GLY A 157 22.83 6.05 44.57
N ALA A 158 23.60 6.16 43.51
CA ALA A 158 23.80 5.12 42.54
C ALA A 158 24.16 3.77 43.22
N GLY A 159 23.25 2.77 43.10
CA GLY A 159 23.42 1.42 43.67
C GLY A 159 22.45 1.01 44.76
N SER A 160 21.54 1.86 45.20
CA SER A 160 20.54 1.50 46.22
C SER A 160 19.19 1.15 45.57
N PHE A 161 18.96 -0.13 45.33
CA PHE A 161 17.65 -0.66 44.95
C PHE A 161 16.59 -0.36 46.04
N LEU A 162 16.99 -0.17 47.26
CA LEU A 162 16.15 0.05 48.46
C LEU A 162 15.98 1.51 48.89
N GLY A 163 16.87 2.41 48.50
CA GLY A 163 17.04 3.68 49.19
C GLY A 163 16.69 4.91 48.35
N GLY A 164 16.34 4.75 47.06
CA GLY A 164 16.01 5.91 46.25
C GLY A 164 14.56 6.33 46.39
N GLY A 165 14.25 7.59 46.08
CA GLY A 165 12.90 8.10 46.06
C GLY A 165 11.99 7.25 45.14
N VAL A 166 11.05 6.54 45.70
CA VAL A 166 10.06 5.74 45.02
C VAL A 166 8.68 6.36 45.19
N GLY A 167 7.95 6.59 44.12
CA GLY A 167 6.58 7.09 44.21
C GLY A 167 5.71 6.14 45.02
N VAL A 168 5.54 4.91 44.56
CA VAL A 168 4.77 3.85 45.23
C VAL A 168 5.62 2.56 45.29
N ALA A 169 5.84 2.02 46.45
CA ALA A 169 6.48 0.75 46.66
C ALA A 169 5.43 -0.29 47.14
N LEU A 170 5.36 -1.40 46.43
CA LEU A 170 4.42 -2.49 46.68
C LEU A 170 5.16 -3.78 47.04
N PHE A 171 4.82 -4.40 48.16
CA PHE A 171 5.34 -5.66 48.65
C PHE A 171 4.16 -6.61 48.78
N ASN A 172 3.99 -7.56 47.84
CA ASN A 172 2.85 -8.48 47.77
C ASN A 172 1.50 -7.74 47.94
N SER A 173 1.35 -6.61 47.27
CA SER A 173 0.23 -5.68 47.45
C SER A 173 -0.49 -5.39 46.14
N SER A 174 -1.73 -4.92 46.22
CA SER A 174 -2.46 -4.43 45.07
C SER A 174 -2.55 -2.90 45.09
N ALA A 175 -2.50 -2.29 43.89
CA ALA A 175 -2.69 -0.88 43.71
C ALA A 175 -3.61 -0.57 42.49
N THR A 176 -4.55 0.34 42.68
CA THR A 176 -5.38 0.90 41.63
C THR A 176 -5.14 2.40 41.57
N ILE A 177 -4.64 2.89 40.42
CA ILE A 177 -4.20 4.27 40.21
C ILE A 177 -4.99 4.83 39.01
N THR A 178 -5.90 5.78 39.29
CA THR A 178 -6.94 6.16 38.33
C THR A 178 -7.17 7.67 38.24
N ASN A 179 -8.00 8.08 37.28
CA ASN A 179 -8.59 9.40 37.17
C ASN A 179 -7.60 10.57 37.19
N GLY A 180 -6.54 10.48 36.43
CA GLY A 180 -5.53 11.54 36.30
C GLY A 180 -4.53 11.55 37.46
N SER A 181 -4.47 10.48 38.28
CA SER A 181 -3.46 10.37 39.33
C SER A 181 -2.04 10.41 38.74
N ARG A 182 -1.12 11.01 39.52
CA ARG A 182 0.27 11.16 39.13
C ARG A 182 1.18 10.59 40.21
N VAL A 183 1.97 9.61 39.84
CA VAL A 183 2.98 8.98 40.72
C VAL A 183 4.37 9.30 40.20
N THR A 184 5.20 9.90 41.04
CA THR A 184 6.57 10.30 40.70
C THR A 184 7.54 9.81 41.74
N GLY A 185 8.61 9.15 41.30
CA GLY A 185 9.74 8.80 42.17
C GLY A 185 11.01 9.52 41.75
N GLY A 186 11.85 9.92 42.70
CA GLY A 186 13.18 10.45 42.42
C GLY A 186 14.07 9.41 41.71
N GLN A 187 13.85 8.14 41.95
CA GLN A 187 14.44 7.02 41.21
C GLN A 187 13.38 6.34 40.34
N ASN A 188 12.54 5.50 40.92
CA ASN A 188 11.53 4.75 40.22
C ASN A 188 10.11 5.24 40.55
N GLY A 189 9.22 5.26 39.54
CA GLY A 189 7.82 5.61 39.76
C GLY A 189 7.11 4.61 40.67
N ILE A 190 7.10 3.33 40.27
CA ILE A 190 6.56 2.23 41.04
C ILE A 190 7.65 1.15 41.18
N LEU A 191 7.85 0.66 42.39
CA LEU A 191 8.68 -0.49 42.71
C LEU A 191 7.79 -1.61 43.22
N ILE A 192 7.91 -2.82 42.64
CA ILE A 192 7.21 -4.01 43.07
C ILE A 192 8.25 -5.05 43.49
N SER A 193 8.15 -5.53 44.75
CA SER A 193 9.07 -6.47 45.30
C SER A 193 8.32 -7.51 46.19
N PRO A 194 8.86 -8.70 46.45
CA PRO A 194 8.23 -9.62 47.37
C PRO A 194 8.32 -9.11 48.80
N ASP A 195 7.33 -9.44 49.61
CA ASP A 195 7.44 -9.32 51.04
C ASP A 195 8.23 -10.51 51.59
N SER A 196 9.17 -10.25 52.51
CA SER A 196 9.99 -11.30 53.11
C SER A 196 9.21 -12.28 54.02
N VAL A 197 8.02 -11.88 54.43
CA VAL A 197 7.14 -12.72 55.31
C VAL A 197 6.19 -13.59 54.49
N THR A 198 5.73 -13.11 53.36
CA THR A 198 4.77 -13.79 52.46
C THR A 198 5.27 -13.80 51.01
N PRO A 199 6.45 -14.32 50.72
CA PRO A 199 7.16 -14.08 49.47
C PRO A 199 6.44 -14.60 48.21
N ASN A 200 5.49 -15.49 48.34
CA ASN A 200 4.82 -16.13 47.19
C ASN A 200 3.50 -15.47 46.77
N LEU A 201 3.10 -14.33 47.34
CA LEU A 201 1.89 -13.64 46.93
C LEU A 201 2.23 -12.68 45.76
N PRO A 202 1.49 -12.76 44.66
CA PRO A 202 1.71 -11.82 43.55
C PRO A 202 1.18 -10.42 43.86
N SER A 203 1.84 -9.42 43.33
CA SER A 203 1.34 -8.04 43.31
C SER A 203 0.52 -7.76 42.03
N SER A 204 -0.48 -6.89 42.15
CA SER A 204 -1.25 -6.44 40.99
C SER A 204 -1.34 -4.90 40.95
N VAL A 205 -1.18 -4.31 39.76
CA VAL A 205 -1.25 -2.87 39.56
C VAL A 205 -2.15 -2.58 38.37
N LEU A 206 -3.19 -1.78 38.62
CA LEU A 206 -4.00 -1.21 37.57
C LEU A 206 -3.69 0.29 37.46
N ILE A 207 -3.29 0.73 36.29
CA ILE A 207 -3.01 2.13 35.93
C ILE A 207 -4.00 2.53 34.85
N ASP A 208 -4.97 3.36 35.21
CA ASP A 208 -6.07 3.74 34.34
C ASP A 208 -6.19 5.28 34.23
N ASN A 209 -5.92 5.81 33.05
CA ASN A 209 -5.86 7.26 32.85
C ASN A 209 -4.98 7.95 33.90
N ALA A 210 -3.74 7.49 34.04
CA ALA A 210 -2.82 7.99 35.05
C ALA A 210 -1.39 8.13 34.51
N THR A 211 -0.56 8.86 35.21
CA THR A 211 0.85 9.11 34.85
C THR A 211 1.80 8.55 35.90
N ILE A 212 2.77 7.74 35.47
CA ILE A 212 3.81 7.18 36.33
C ILE A 212 5.17 7.62 35.80
N ALA A 213 6.03 8.18 36.69
CA ALA A 213 7.36 8.65 36.30
C ALA A 213 8.42 8.25 37.29
N GLY A 214 9.50 7.68 36.81
CA GLY A 214 10.78 7.56 37.49
C GLY A 214 11.74 8.67 37.01
N ALA A 215 12.32 9.47 37.87
CA ALA A 215 13.15 10.59 37.44
C ALA A 215 14.54 10.16 36.97
N THR A 216 15.13 9.12 37.55
CA THR A 216 16.46 8.61 37.20
C THR A 216 16.46 7.11 36.86
N GLY A 217 15.45 6.36 37.26
CA GLY A 217 15.25 4.94 37.00
C GLY A 217 14.04 4.68 36.13
N SER A 218 13.50 3.49 36.22
CA SER A 218 12.38 3.01 35.42
C SER A 218 11.04 3.59 35.90
N ALA A 219 10.05 3.70 35.03
CA ALA A 219 8.72 4.09 35.45
C ALA A 219 8.14 3.05 36.40
N ILE A 220 8.24 1.76 36.01
CA ILE A 220 7.81 0.61 36.84
C ILE A 220 8.92 -0.43 36.82
N ILE A 221 9.33 -0.90 37.99
CA ILE A 221 10.27 -2.00 38.14
C ILE A 221 9.67 -3.10 39.03
N VAL A 222 9.73 -4.33 38.51
CA VAL A 222 9.44 -5.55 39.25
C VAL A 222 10.76 -6.22 39.58
N GLY A 223 11.12 -6.30 40.85
CA GLY A 223 12.42 -6.81 41.21
C GLY A 223 12.49 -7.29 42.66
N SER A 224 13.35 -8.26 42.90
CA SER A 224 13.62 -8.82 44.23
C SER A 224 14.94 -8.27 44.76
N PHE A 225 15.04 -8.12 46.09
CA PHE A 225 16.28 -7.80 46.79
C PHE A 225 17.09 -9.04 47.10
N ASP A 226 16.45 -10.18 47.10
CA ASP A 226 17.04 -11.49 47.37
C ASP A 226 16.68 -12.43 46.19
N ASP A 227 17.68 -12.88 45.49
CA ASP A 227 17.50 -13.80 44.36
C ASP A 227 16.78 -15.12 44.76
N ALA A 228 16.77 -15.43 46.03
CA ALA A 228 16.02 -16.59 46.56
C ALA A 228 14.52 -16.33 46.74
N LEU A 229 14.10 -15.07 46.65
CA LEU A 229 12.70 -14.64 46.83
C LEU A 229 12.21 -13.90 45.60
N PRO A 230 11.76 -14.59 44.54
CA PRO A 230 11.34 -13.96 43.30
C PRO A 230 10.08 -13.10 43.50
N SER A 231 10.04 -11.91 42.86
CA SER A 231 8.84 -11.09 42.77
C SER A 231 7.95 -11.58 41.63
N THR A 232 6.65 -11.59 41.84
CA THR A 232 5.68 -11.84 40.76
C THR A 232 4.67 -10.70 40.69
N ALA A 233 4.44 -10.15 39.49
CA ALA A 233 3.52 -9.04 39.32
C ALA A 233 2.75 -9.10 38.01
N THR A 234 1.51 -8.61 38.07
CA THR A 234 0.72 -8.27 36.87
C THR A 234 0.42 -6.78 36.85
N ILE A 235 0.80 -6.11 35.79
CA ILE A 235 0.64 -4.66 35.59
C ILE A 235 -0.24 -4.43 34.37
N THR A 236 -1.38 -3.78 34.58
CA THR A 236 -2.28 -3.35 33.50
C THR A 236 -2.23 -1.84 33.35
N ILE A 237 -1.94 -1.36 32.17
CA ILE A 237 -1.86 0.05 31.80
C ILE A 237 -2.91 0.31 30.74
N GLN A 238 -3.89 1.18 31.02
CA GLN A 238 -5.01 1.40 30.12
C GLN A 238 -5.49 2.84 30.03
N ASN A 239 -6.39 3.07 29.04
CA ASN A 239 -7.16 4.32 28.88
C ASN A 239 -6.29 5.58 28.79
N GLY A 240 -5.25 5.54 27.97
CA GLY A 240 -4.40 6.70 27.73
C GLY A 240 -3.43 7.01 28.86
N SER A 241 -3.11 6.04 29.70
CA SER A 241 -2.09 6.17 30.71
C SER A 241 -0.71 6.41 30.12
N SER A 242 0.16 7.10 30.83
CA SER A 242 1.51 7.43 30.37
C SER A 242 2.58 7.01 31.37
N LEU A 243 3.68 6.47 30.86
CA LEU A 243 4.85 6.05 31.61
C LEU A 243 6.10 6.80 31.17
N SER A 244 7.00 7.09 32.10
CA SER A 244 8.26 7.75 31.80
C SER A 244 9.36 7.27 32.73
N GLY A 245 10.43 6.71 32.20
CA GLY A 245 11.64 6.32 32.93
C GLY A 245 12.80 7.25 32.59
N GLY A 246 13.49 7.79 33.57
CA GLY A 246 14.66 8.64 33.37
C GLY A 246 15.86 7.90 32.79
N ASN A 247 15.91 6.59 32.91
CA ASN A 247 16.86 5.69 32.25
C ASN A 247 16.41 5.23 30.84
N GLY A 248 15.26 5.69 30.34
CA GLY A 248 14.66 5.27 29.08
C GLY A 248 13.77 4.03 29.18
N VAL A 249 13.79 3.33 30.32
CA VAL A 249 13.00 2.12 30.53
C VAL A 249 11.68 2.45 31.23
N ILE A 250 10.57 2.01 30.63
CA ILE A 250 9.25 2.25 31.21
C ILE A 250 8.73 1.04 31.99
N LEU A 251 9.07 -0.16 31.56
CA LEU A 251 8.69 -1.41 32.20
C LEU A 251 9.93 -2.29 32.36
N GLU A 252 10.26 -2.67 33.57
CA GLU A 252 11.43 -3.47 33.89
C GLU A 252 11.09 -4.67 34.77
N ALA A 253 11.65 -5.84 34.44
CA ALA A 253 11.67 -7.00 35.35
C ALA A 253 13.12 -7.39 35.60
N ALA A 254 13.51 -7.50 36.89
CA ALA A 254 14.89 -7.68 37.29
C ALA A 254 14.99 -8.69 38.45
N ASN A 255 16.18 -9.23 38.70
CA ASN A 255 16.53 -10.05 39.86
C ASN A 255 15.62 -11.26 40.05
N ASN A 256 15.61 -12.18 39.06
CA ASN A 256 14.84 -13.43 39.04
C ASN A 256 13.32 -13.25 39.20
N SER A 257 12.76 -12.10 38.82
CA SER A 257 11.35 -11.80 38.96
C SER A 257 10.53 -12.23 37.74
N THR A 258 9.22 -12.35 37.95
CA THR A 258 8.25 -12.66 36.89
C THR A 258 7.28 -11.49 36.73
N ALA A 259 7.19 -10.91 35.53
CA ALA A 259 6.31 -9.77 35.25
C ALA A 259 5.39 -10.05 34.06
N THR A 260 4.10 -9.76 34.22
CA THR A 260 3.14 -9.71 33.14
C THR A 260 2.71 -8.27 32.94
N PHE A 261 3.00 -7.72 31.76
CA PHE A 261 2.64 -6.35 31.37
C PHE A 261 1.51 -6.41 30.33
N ILE A 262 0.45 -5.67 30.58
CA ILE A 262 -0.69 -5.53 29.67
C ILE A 262 -0.87 -4.06 29.37
N VAL A 263 -0.75 -3.70 28.11
CA VAL A 263 -0.96 -2.32 27.62
C VAL A 263 -2.23 -2.34 26.79
N ASP A 264 -3.25 -1.63 27.27
CA ASP A 264 -4.55 -1.57 26.62
C ASP A 264 -4.90 -0.11 26.27
N SER A 265 -5.26 0.15 25.03
CA SER A 265 -5.73 1.47 24.59
C SER A 265 -4.85 2.64 25.06
N SER A 266 -3.53 2.41 25.14
CA SER A 266 -2.58 3.39 25.63
C SER A 266 -1.36 3.50 24.71
N SER A 267 -0.79 4.70 24.61
CA SER A 267 0.42 4.94 23.82
C SER A 267 1.59 5.21 24.74
N LEU A 268 2.60 4.35 24.70
CA LEU A 268 3.77 4.40 25.56
C LEU A 268 5.03 4.72 24.77
N THR A 269 5.94 5.46 25.38
CA THR A 269 7.27 5.76 24.80
C THR A 269 8.35 5.39 25.80
N GLY A 270 9.25 4.49 25.40
CA GLY A 270 10.36 3.99 26.20
C GLY A 270 10.48 2.48 26.10
N ASP A 271 11.56 1.93 26.60
CA ASP A 271 11.93 0.53 26.45
C ASP A 271 11.25 -0.38 27.46
N VAL A 272 11.02 -1.62 27.06
CA VAL A 272 10.61 -2.72 27.92
C VAL A 272 11.78 -3.71 28.05
N LEU A 273 12.25 -3.90 29.26
CA LEU A 273 13.44 -4.69 29.55
C LEU A 273 13.15 -5.78 30.56
N VAL A 274 13.44 -7.01 30.20
CA VAL A 274 13.50 -8.12 31.14
C VAL A 274 14.97 -8.52 31.32
N ASN A 275 15.50 -8.36 32.51
CA ASN A 275 16.91 -8.69 32.79
C ASN A 275 17.13 -10.21 32.84
N ALA A 276 18.37 -10.63 32.60
CA ALA A 276 18.72 -12.04 32.60
C ALA A 276 18.34 -12.70 33.93
N GLY A 277 17.77 -13.92 33.86
CA GLY A 277 17.26 -14.67 35.03
C GLY A 277 15.81 -14.33 35.39
N SER A 278 15.26 -13.23 34.91
CA SER A 278 13.85 -12.87 35.07
C SER A 278 13.02 -13.36 33.87
N THR A 279 11.71 -13.44 34.07
CA THR A 279 10.76 -13.80 33.01
C THR A 279 9.73 -12.69 32.83
N GLY A 280 9.38 -12.42 31.58
CA GLY A 280 8.40 -11.40 31.23
C GLY A 280 7.40 -11.86 30.17
N ALA A 281 6.19 -11.33 30.27
CA ALA A 281 5.22 -11.38 29.19
C ALA A 281 4.73 -9.95 28.93
N LEU A 282 4.57 -9.60 27.66
CA LEU A 282 4.03 -8.29 27.23
C LEU A 282 2.91 -8.50 26.22
N THR A 283 1.75 -7.95 26.54
CA THR A 283 0.60 -7.90 25.62
C THR A 283 0.24 -6.46 25.33
N LEU A 284 0.20 -6.10 24.06
CA LEU A 284 -0.38 -4.86 23.56
C LEU A 284 -1.71 -5.17 22.89
N GLN A 285 -2.78 -4.50 23.31
CA GLN A 285 -4.13 -4.76 22.79
C GLN A 285 -4.97 -3.49 22.62
N ASN A 286 -6.04 -3.59 21.82
CA ASN A 286 -7.04 -2.54 21.65
C ASN A 286 -6.43 -1.20 21.15
N SER A 287 -5.65 -1.25 20.09
CA SER A 287 -4.96 -0.09 19.52
C SER A 287 -3.89 0.53 20.44
N ALA A 288 -3.28 -0.27 21.30
CA ALA A 288 -2.13 0.17 22.08
C ALA A 288 -0.91 0.42 21.17
N ALA A 289 -0.08 1.37 21.54
CA ALA A 289 1.15 1.67 20.81
C ALA A 289 2.36 1.72 21.76
N LEU A 290 3.45 1.10 21.34
CA LEU A 290 4.74 1.19 22.03
C LEU A 290 5.80 1.74 21.08
N ALA A 291 6.39 2.88 21.44
CA ALA A 291 7.57 3.43 20.77
C ALA A 291 8.80 3.21 21.67
N GLY A 292 9.52 2.11 21.44
CA GLY A 292 10.67 1.70 22.24
C GLY A 292 11.09 0.28 21.92
N ASN A 293 12.22 -0.14 22.46
CA ASN A 293 12.72 -1.51 22.26
C ASN A 293 12.10 -2.48 23.25
N VAL A 294 12.01 -3.75 22.84
CA VAL A 294 11.55 -4.85 23.69
C VAL A 294 12.65 -5.90 23.77
N THR A 295 13.14 -6.16 24.95
CA THR A 295 14.29 -7.06 25.14
C THR A 295 14.01 -8.15 26.16
N ASN A 296 14.31 -9.39 25.78
CA ASN A 296 14.29 -10.59 26.61
C ASN A 296 12.93 -10.90 27.26
N VAL A 297 11.84 -10.57 26.55
CA VAL A 297 10.47 -10.91 26.95
C VAL A 297 10.16 -12.32 26.43
N GLY A 298 9.81 -13.27 27.31
CA GLY A 298 9.55 -14.66 26.90
C GLY A 298 8.36 -14.79 25.94
N ASN A 299 7.28 -14.04 26.20
CA ASN A 299 6.11 -13.98 25.34
C ASN A 299 5.74 -12.53 25.01
N LEU A 300 5.74 -12.19 23.74
CA LEU A 300 5.29 -10.89 23.23
C LEU A 300 4.06 -11.08 22.32
N GLU A 301 2.99 -10.40 22.67
CA GLU A 301 1.75 -10.42 21.90
C GLU A 301 1.34 -8.99 21.50
N VAL A 302 1.11 -8.75 20.21
CA VAL A 302 0.66 -7.48 19.67
C VAL A 302 -0.62 -7.74 18.89
N ASN A 303 -1.76 -7.37 19.46
CA ASN A 303 -3.06 -7.67 18.85
C ASN A 303 -4.01 -6.47 18.83
N GLY A 304 -5.18 -6.61 18.19
CA GLY A 304 -6.23 -5.60 18.20
C GLY A 304 -5.83 -4.27 17.57
N ARG A 305 -5.11 -4.29 16.44
CA ARG A 305 -4.58 -3.10 15.73
C ARG A 305 -3.55 -2.32 16.54
N SER A 306 -2.85 -3.00 17.41
CA SER A 306 -1.77 -2.40 18.20
C SER A 306 -0.48 -2.28 17.38
N SER A 307 0.45 -1.48 17.87
CA SER A 307 1.70 -1.26 17.14
C SER A 307 2.91 -1.21 18.05
N VAL A 308 4.04 -1.73 17.53
CA VAL A 308 5.36 -1.56 18.13
C VAL A 308 6.28 -0.88 17.11
N THR A 309 6.96 0.19 17.55
CA THR A 309 8.00 0.85 16.78
C THR A 309 9.28 0.82 17.59
N GLY A 310 10.26 0.02 17.15
CA GLY A 310 11.54 -0.20 17.83
C GLY A 310 12.08 -1.59 17.57
N ASN A 311 13.27 -1.88 18.08
CA ASN A 311 13.89 -3.19 17.91
C ASN A 311 13.39 -4.18 18.96
N ILE A 312 13.21 -5.42 18.55
CA ILE A 312 12.70 -6.51 19.38
C ILE A 312 13.75 -7.60 19.39
N SER A 313 14.15 -8.06 20.57
CA SER A 313 15.20 -9.08 20.67
C SER A 313 15.01 -10.04 21.83
N GLN A 314 15.49 -11.29 21.64
CA GLN A 314 15.51 -12.34 22.65
C GLN A 314 14.09 -12.70 23.13
N ILE A 315 13.24 -13.11 22.20
CA ILE A 315 11.85 -13.50 22.47
C ILE A 315 11.66 -14.99 22.16
N ASP A 316 11.03 -15.75 23.05
CA ASP A 316 10.72 -17.16 22.77
C ASP A 316 9.54 -17.28 21.80
N THR A 317 8.45 -16.57 22.10
CA THR A 317 7.27 -16.54 21.24
C THR A 317 6.81 -15.10 21.01
N PHE A 318 6.70 -14.74 19.75
CA PHE A 318 6.24 -13.43 19.33
C PHE A 318 5.06 -13.57 18.37
N SER A 319 3.91 -13.04 18.75
CA SER A 319 2.69 -13.02 17.92
C SER A 319 2.29 -11.59 17.56
N VAL A 320 1.94 -11.38 16.29
CA VAL A 320 1.38 -10.13 15.76
C VAL A 320 0.08 -10.44 15.05
N GLU A 321 -1.03 -9.94 15.56
CA GLU A 321 -2.35 -10.44 15.19
C GLU A 321 -3.35 -9.31 14.94
N THR A 322 -4.42 -9.63 14.20
CA THR A 322 -5.61 -8.77 14.06
C THR A 322 -5.29 -7.36 13.57
N GLY A 323 -4.59 -7.27 12.43
CA GLY A 323 -4.27 -6.00 11.78
C GLY A 323 -3.26 -5.14 12.54
N SER A 324 -2.46 -5.76 13.41
CA SER A 324 -1.42 -5.09 14.17
C SER A 324 -0.15 -4.91 13.36
N SER A 325 0.73 -4.02 13.80
CA SER A 325 1.93 -3.69 13.04
C SER A 325 3.19 -3.61 13.91
N VAL A 326 4.30 -4.03 13.32
CA VAL A 326 5.63 -3.90 13.90
C VAL A 326 6.54 -3.20 12.91
N SER A 327 7.24 -2.18 13.37
CA SER A 327 8.24 -1.44 12.61
C SER A 327 9.57 -1.41 13.37
N GLY A 328 10.55 -2.15 12.86
CA GLY A 328 11.87 -2.28 13.46
C GLY A 328 12.45 -3.67 13.24
N ASN A 329 13.71 -3.85 13.60
CA ASN A 329 14.39 -5.13 13.44
C ASN A 329 14.02 -6.10 14.57
N VAL A 330 13.89 -7.37 14.21
CA VAL A 330 13.57 -8.45 15.16
C VAL A 330 14.70 -9.47 15.16
N SER A 331 15.23 -9.81 16.32
CA SER A 331 16.33 -10.76 16.42
C SER A 331 16.15 -11.77 17.56
N ASP A 332 16.76 -12.92 17.36
CA ASP A 332 16.81 -13.97 18.39
C ASP A 332 15.41 -14.41 18.87
N VAL A 333 14.56 -14.78 17.92
CA VAL A 333 13.19 -15.24 18.18
C VAL A 333 13.06 -16.70 17.75
N GLN A 334 12.55 -17.56 18.64
CA GLN A 334 12.34 -18.97 18.30
C GLN A 334 11.09 -19.16 17.42
N ARG A 335 9.99 -18.50 17.76
CA ARG A 335 8.74 -18.53 16.99
C ARG A 335 8.18 -17.14 16.81
N LEU A 336 8.06 -16.72 15.56
CA LEU A 336 7.44 -15.46 15.15
C LEU A 336 6.20 -15.78 14.30
N ASN A 337 5.03 -15.37 14.76
CA ASN A 337 3.76 -15.60 14.08
C ASN A 337 3.10 -14.27 13.71
N LEU A 338 2.75 -14.12 12.45
CA LEU A 338 1.95 -13.00 11.96
C LEU A 338 0.64 -13.56 11.42
N SER A 339 -0.49 -12.99 11.85
CA SER A 339 -1.81 -13.43 11.39
C SER A 339 -2.82 -12.29 11.27
N GLY A 340 -3.91 -12.52 10.53
CA GLY A 340 -5.07 -11.64 10.49
C GLY A 340 -4.80 -10.25 9.90
N GLY A 341 -4.08 -10.15 8.79
CA GLY A 341 -3.78 -8.89 8.11
C GLY A 341 -2.67 -8.06 8.75
N SER A 342 -1.87 -8.68 9.61
CA SER A 342 -0.81 -7.99 10.34
C SER A 342 0.41 -7.72 9.47
N GLN A 343 1.23 -6.76 9.88
CA GLN A 343 2.37 -6.31 9.11
C GLN A 343 3.63 -6.22 9.97
N LEU A 344 4.74 -6.70 9.44
CA LEU A 344 6.06 -6.49 9.99
C LEU A 344 6.95 -5.82 8.93
N SER A 345 7.52 -4.68 9.29
CA SER A 345 8.47 -3.96 8.46
C SER A 345 9.80 -3.86 9.19
N GLY A 346 10.80 -4.59 8.70
CA GLY A 346 12.12 -4.64 9.28
C GLY A 346 12.85 -5.93 8.97
N ASN A 347 14.13 -5.96 9.32
CA ASN A 347 14.99 -7.10 9.09
C ASN A 347 14.86 -8.12 10.22
N LEU A 348 14.90 -9.37 9.85
CA LEU A 348 14.86 -10.49 10.77
C LEU A 348 16.26 -11.09 10.91
N LEU A 349 16.68 -11.42 12.12
CA LEU A 349 17.98 -12.00 12.39
C LEU A 349 17.87 -13.15 13.40
N ARG A 350 18.31 -14.33 13.03
CA ARG A 350 18.23 -15.54 13.88
C ARG A 350 16.81 -15.87 14.33
N ILE A 351 15.88 -15.86 13.36
CA ILE A 351 14.51 -16.35 13.57
C ILE A 351 14.46 -17.82 13.19
N GLN A 352 14.09 -18.69 14.11
CA GLN A 352 14.06 -20.12 13.82
C GLN A 352 12.85 -20.49 12.98
N ASN A 353 11.66 -20.05 13.39
CA ASN A 353 10.42 -20.31 12.67
C ASN A 353 9.63 -19.01 12.48
N LEU A 354 9.32 -18.69 11.23
CA LEU A 354 8.43 -17.61 10.86
C LEU A 354 7.16 -18.20 10.22
N SER A 355 6.01 -17.85 10.77
CA SER A 355 4.70 -18.19 10.21
C SER A 355 3.97 -16.92 9.75
N LEU A 356 3.51 -16.92 8.51
CA LEU A 356 2.73 -15.82 7.93
C LEU A 356 1.36 -16.36 7.50
N GLU A 357 0.31 -15.92 8.18
CA GLU A 357 -1.08 -16.24 7.84
C GLU A 357 -1.82 -14.96 7.47
N ASP A 358 -2.19 -14.82 6.20
CA ASP A 358 -2.85 -13.60 5.66
C ASP A 358 -2.15 -12.31 6.13
N SER A 359 -0.83 -12.30 6.13
CA SER A 359 -0.02 -11.22 6.72
C SER A 359 1.20 -10.92 5.88
N THR A 360 1.83 -9.77 6.12
CA THR A 360 2.93 -9.30 5.29
C THR A 360 4.19 -9.06 6.11
N TRP A 361 5.31 -9.60 5.63
CA TRP A 361 6.64 -9.23 6.05
C TRP A 361 7.35 -8.47 4.94
N THR A 362 7.85 -7.28 5.26
CA THR A 362 8.66 -6.45 4.37
C THR A 362 10.07 -6.32 4.93
N THR A 363 11.07 -6.71 4.16
CA THR A 363 12.47 -6.71 4.58
C THR A 363 13.36 -6.04 3.55
N SER A 364 14.46 -5.48 4.01
CA SER A 364 15.57 -4.98 3.19
C SER A 364 16.84 -5.84 3.33
N ASP A 365 16.78 -6.93 4.08
CA ASP A 365 17.83 -7.93 4.24
C ASP A 365 17.18 -9.31 4.34
N GLY A 366 17.43 -10.16 3.36
CA GLY A 366 16.86 -11.51 3.26
C GLY A 366 17.56 -12.57 4.14
N GLN A 367 18.41 -12.16 5.07
CA GLN A 367 19.12 -13.08 5.96
C GLN A 367 18.36 -13.29 7.26
N GLY A 368 18.53 -14.44 7.89
CA GLY A 368 18.19 -14.64 9.30
C GLY A 368 16.87 -15.33 9.61
N VAL A 369 16.15 -15.87 8.65
CA VAL A 369 15.00 -16.77 8.87
C VAL A 369 15.41 -18.19 8.48
N SER A 370 15.23 -19.16 9.38
CA SER A 370 15.53 -20.56 9.04
C SER A 370 14.36 -21.24 8.34
N ASN A 371 13.19 -21.27 8.98
CA ASN A 371 12.02 -21.96 8.46
C ASN A 371 10.89 -20.95 8.22
N LEU A 372 10.37 -20.92 7.00
CA LEU A 372 9.24 -20.08 6.62
C LEU A 372 8.02 -20.94 6.31
N ILE A 373 6.93 -20.68 6.99
CA ILE A 373 5.63 -21.30 6.78
C ILE A 373 4.66 -20.20 6.33
N MET A 374 4.01 -20.38 5.21
CA MET A 374 3.07 -19.40 4.68
C MET A 374 1.68 -20.01 4.48
N ASN A 375 0.66 -19.24 4.84
CA ASN A 375 -0.73 -19.51 4.53
C ASN A 375 -1.36 -18.20 4.03
N ALA A 376 -1.41 -18.02 2.72
CA ALA A 376 -1.76 -16.75 2.07
C ALA A 376 -0.89 -15.54 2.51
N GLY A 377 0.31 -15.81 3.04
CA GLY A 377 1.24 -14.78 3.49
C GLY A 377 1.92 -14.07 2.31
N THR A 378 2.44 -12.89 2.58
CA THR A 378 3.23 -12.11 1.62
C THR A 378 4.60 -11.77 2.20
N VAL A 379 5.65 -12.02 1.42
CA VAL A 379 7.01 -11.56 1.71
C VAL A 379 7.43 -10.56 0.66
N ASN A 380 7.69 -9.32 1.05
CA ASN A 380 8.27 -8.30 0.19
C ASN A 380 9.77 -8.21 0.45
N VAL A 381 10.57 -8.77 -0.46
CA VAL A 381 12.02 -8.83 -0.36
C VAL A 381 12.67 -7.51 -0.78
N GLY A 382 12.10 -6.84 -1.79
CA GLY A 382 12.60 -5.60 -2.38
C GLY A 382 12.07 -4.35 -1.69
N ALA A 383 12.31 -4.15 -0.39
CA ALA A 383 11.83 -2.97 0.32
C ALA A 383 12.51 -1.66 -0.11
N ASN A 384 13.73 -1.74 -0.61
CA ASN A 384 14.52 -0.58 -1.04
C ASN A 384 14.83 -0.69 -2.54
N ALA A 385 14.23 0.18 -3.33
CA ALA A 385 14.49 0.24 -4.77
C ALA A 385 15.99 0.39 -5.07
N GLY A 386 16.50 -0.48 -5.95
CA GLY A 386 17.89 -0.48 -6.41
C GLY A 386 18.88 -1.22 -5.51
N THR A 387 18.44 -1.90 -4.46
CA THR A 387 19.25 -2.84 -3.68
C THR A 387 18.61 -4.22 -3.75
N PHE A 388 19.32 -5.19 -4.31
CA PHE A 388 18.79 -6.55 -4.46
C PHE A 388 19.22 -7.43 -3.29
N GLN A 389 18.34 -8.32 -2.86
CA GLN A 389 18.51 -9.19 -1.72
C GLN A 389 18.33 -10.66 -2.10
N THR A 390 18.99 -11.54 -1.35
CA THR A 390 18.70 -12.97 -1.41
C THR A 390 18.01 -13.39 -0.11
N LEU A 391 16.77 -13.84 -0.21
CA LEU A 391 16.06 -14.44 0.91
C LEU A 391 16.58 -15.87 1.11
N ASN A 392 17.41 -16.07 2.13
CA ASN A 392 17.97 -17.38 2.45
C ASN A 392 17.14 -18.10 3.50
N LEU A 393 16.65 -19.29 3.16
CA LEU A 393 15.83 -20.16 3.99
C LEU A 393 16.44 -21.55 4.07
N SER A 394 16.27 -22.22 5.22
CA SER A 394 16.52 -23.66 5.33
C SER A 394 15.34 -24.45 4.77
N THR A 395 14.11 -24.06 5.08
CA THR A 395 12.90 -24.70 4.56
C THR A 395 11.82 -23.68 4.24
N LEU A 396 10.96 -24.06 3.27
CA LEU A 396 9.79 -23.26 2.86
C LEU A 396 8.59 -24.18 2.70
N SER A 397 7.44 -23.83 3.30
CA SER A 397 6.22 -24.64 3.17
C SER A 397 4.95 -23.80 3.14
N GLY A 398 3.91 -24.32 2.48
CA GLY A 398 2.58 -23.73 2.42
C GLY A 398 2.26 -23.02 1.13
N ASN A 399 1.67 -21.82 1.18
CA ASN A 399 1.32 -21.03 0.01
C ASN A 399 1.37 -19.54 0.32
N GLY A 400 1.68 -18.74 -0.69
CA GLY A 400 1.75 -17.30 -0.49
C GLY A 400 2.36 -16.57 -1.68
N ARG A 401 2.73 -15.32 -1.44
CA ARG A 401 3.28 -14.43 -2.45
C ARG A 401 4.65 -13.89 -2.06
N PHE A 402 5.54 -13.82 -3.01
CA PHE A 402 6.79 -13.08 -2.90
C PHE A 402 6.76 -11.87 -3.84
N ILE A 403 7.09 -10.70 -3.31
CA ILE A 403 7.28 -9.47 -4.09
C ILE A 403 8.78 -9.24 -4.20
N MET A 404 9.27 -9.16 -5.43
CA MET A 404 10.68 -9.14 -5.76
C MET A 404 10.99 -8.05 -6.78
N ASP A 405 12.15 -7.46 -6.70
CA ASP A 405 12.68 -6.50 -7.66
C ASP A 405 13.73 -7.15 -8.55
N THR A 406 13.78 -6.76 -9.81
CA THR A 406 14.73 -7.31 -10.78
C THR A 406 15.16 -6.25 -11.78
N ASP A 407 16.46 -6.18 -12.07
CA ASP A 407 17.08 -5.48 -13.20
C ASP A 407 17.69 -6.50 -14.14
N LEU A 408 16.93 -6.92 -15.13
CA LEU A 408 17.37 -7.91 -16.10
C LEU A 408 18.54 -7.45 -16.95
N ALA A 409 18.63 -6.16 -17.23
CA ALA A 409 19.68 -5.60 -18.07
C ALA A 409 21.05 -5.68 -17.38
N SER A 410 21.10 -5.53 -16.07
CA SER A 410 22.31 -5.67 -15.26
C SER A 410 22.52 -7.08 -14.71
N GLN A 411 21.61 -8.01 -14.94
CA GLN A 411 21.57 -9.37 -14.36
C GLN A 411 21.60 -9.35 -12.83
N GLN A 412 20.86 -8.44 -12.22
CA GLN A 412 20.70 -8.32 -10.79
C GLN A 412 19.22 -8.41 -10.43
N GLY A 413 18.93 -8.98 -9.28
CA GLY A 413 17.57 -9.09 -8.80
C GLY A 413 17.50 -9.78 -7.45
N ASP A 414 16.37 -9.62 -6.83
CA ASP A 414 16.05 -10.37 -5.63
C ASP A 414 15.99 -11.86 -5.94
N GLN A 415 16.40 -12.69 -4.99
CA GLN A 415 16.40 -14.13 -5.11
C GLN A 415 15.79 -14.79 -3.88
N ILE A 416 15.14 -15.91 -4.07
CA ILE A 416 14.75 -16.84 -3.02
C ILE A 416 15.67 -18.05 -3.09
N ASN A 417 16.39 -18.32 -2.00
CA ASN A 417 17.29 -19.44 -1.89
C ASN A 417 16.85 -20.33 -0.72
N VAL A 418 16.29 -21.48 -1.02
CA VAL A 418 15.91 -22.50 -0.03
C VAL A 418 16.92 -23.63 -0.09
N SER A 419 17.85 -23.66 0.85
CA SER A 419 18.94 -24.64 0.86
C SER A 419 18.49 -26.09 1.12
N GLY A 420 17.33 -26.27 1.76
CA GLY A 420 16.71 -27.57 2.01
C GLY A 420 15.42 -27.73 1.21
N VAL A 421 14.41 -28.35 1.84
CA VAL A 421 13.17 -28.71 1.16
C VAL A 421 12.19 -27.55 1.10
N ALA A 422 11.70 -27.27 -0.10
CA ALA A 422 10.58 -26.38 -0.36
C ALA A 422 9.36 -27.18 -0.83
N THR A 423 8.18 -26.88 -0.25
CA THR A 423 6.89 -27.51 -0.61
C THR A 423 5.81 -26.46 -0.73
N GLY A 424 4.77 -26.73 -1.54
CA GLY A 424 3.62 -25.85 -1.67
C GLY A 424 3.57 -25.06 -2.97
N SER A 425 2.85 -23.92 -2.98
CA SER A 425 2.63 -23.13 -4.21
C SER A 425 2.77 -21.64 -3.92
N TYR A 426 3.55 -20.95 -4.74
CA TYR A 426 3.91 -19.56 -4.49
C TYR A 426 3.75 -18.70 -5.73
N ASP A 427 3.14 -17.53 -5.55
CA ASP A 427 3.06 -16.48 -6.56
C ASP A 427 4.28 -15.57 -6.48
N LEU A 428 4.90 -15.31 -7.62
CA LEU A 428 5.95 -14.31 -7.75
C LEU A 428 5.38 -13.05 -8.39
N GLN A 429 5.41 -11.95 -7.67
CA GLN A 429 5.17 -10.61 -8.19
C GLN A 429 6.52 -9.93 -8.41
N ILE A 430 6.95 -9.87 -9.66
CA ILE A 430 8.28 -9.36 -10.02
C ILE A 430 8.12 -7.98 -10.63
N ARG A 431 8.86 -7.01 -10.10
CA ARG A 431 8.87 -5.61 -10.54
C ARG A 431 10.15 -5.32 -11.30
N ASN A 432 10.05 -4.65 -12.43
CA ASN A 432 11.21 -4.13 -13.14
C ASN A 432 11.70 -2.84 -12.47
N THR A 433 12.94 -2.83 -12.03
CA THR A 433 13.60 -1.66 -11.41
C THR A 433 14.80 -1.15 -12.21
N GLY A 434 15.13 -1.83 -13.31
CA GLY A 434 16.21 -1.49 -14.21
C GLY A 434 15.76 -0.90 -15.55
N VAL A 435 16.72 -0.75 -16.45
CA VAL A 435 16.47 -0.38 -17.84
C VAL A 435 15.87 -1.56 -18.62
N ASP A 436 15.28 -1.28 -19.78
CA ASP A 436 14.67 -2.32 -20.61
C ASP A 436 15.70 -3.38 -21.05
N PRO A 437 15.35 -4.67 -20.96
CA PRO A 437 16.17 -5.72 -21.50
C PRO A 437 16.18 -5.67 -23.03
N VAL A 438 17.30 -6.13 -23.62
CA VAL A 438 17.44 -6.24 -25.07
C VAL A 438 16.89 -7.58 -25.57
N LYS A 439 16.61 -7.67 -26.87
CA LYS A 439 16.29 -8.94 -27.53
C LYS A 439 17.41 -9.97 -27.34
N GLY A 440 17.03 -11.16 -26.84
CA GLY A 440 17.98 -12.26 -26.59
C GLY A 440 18.91 -12.00 -25.41
N GLY A 441 18.49 -11.16 -24.46
CA GLY A 441 19.17 -10.97 -23.18
C GLY A 441 19.28 -12.27 -22.38
N PRO A 442 20.20 -12.34 -21.43
CA PRO A 442 20.44 -13.55 -20.64
C PRO A 442 19.27 -13.81 -19.67
N ASP A 443 19.13 -15.07 -19.29
CA ASP A 443 18.16 -15.52 -18.30
C ASP A 443 18.58 -15.10 -16.88
N GLN A 444 17.61 -14.79 -16.02
CA GLN A 444 17.83 -14.38 -14.63
C GLN A 444 17.27 -15.41 -13.67
N GLN A 445 18.12 -16.02 -12.85
CA GLN A 445 17.68 -16.89 -11.76
C GLN A 445 16.97 -16.06 -10.68
N VAL A 446 15.79 -16.53 -10.25
CA VAL A 446 14.98 -15.86 -9.22
C VAL A 446 14.68 -16.75 -8.02
N VAL A 447 14.68 -18.08 -8.20
CA VAL A 447 14.46 -19.04 -7.12
C VAL A 447 15.43 -20.21 -7.25
N HIS A 448 15.95 -20.67 -6.11
CA HIS A 448 16.63 -21.95 -5.94
C HIS A 448 15.96 -22.74 -4.81
N THR A 449 15.79 -24.03 -4.98
CA THR A 449 15.33 -24.94 -3.92
C THR A 449 16.15 -26.21 -3.89
N GLY A 450 16.48 -26.70 -2.70
CA GLY A 450 17.30 -27.89 -2.51
C GLY A 450 16.63 -29.20 -2.92
N THR A 451 17.40 -30.28 -2.89
CA THR A 451 16.98 -31.62 -3.30
C THR A 451 15.75 -32.10 -2.53
N GLY A 452 14.82 -32.76 -3.20
CA GLY A 452 13.57 -33.28 -2.61
C GLY A 452 12.45 -32.24 -2.53
N SER A 453 12.67 -31.04 -3.04
CA SER A 453 11.65 -30.00 -3.10
C SER A 453 10.55 -30.34 -4.12
N THR A 454 9.31 -29.99 -3.78
CA THR A 454 8.11 -30.13 -4.62
C THR A 454 7.34 -28.84 -4.77
N ALA A 455 7.93 -27.71 -4.33
CA ALA A 455 7.30 -26.39 -4.45
C ALA A 455 7.11 -25.99 -5.90
N GLY A 456 5.96 -25.39 -6.21
CA GLY A 456 5.68 -24.74 -7.47
C GLY A 456 5.74 -23.23 -7.32
N PHE A 457 6.37 -22.56 -8.28
CA PHE A 457 6.38 -21.10 -8.37
C PHE A 457 5.74 -20.68 -9.69
N ALA A 458 4.96 -19.61 -9.65
CA ALA A 458 4.33 -19.03 -10.83
C ALA A 458 4.36 -17.50 -10.77
N VAL A 459 4.63 -16.86 -11.90
CA VAL A 459 4.51 -15.41 -11.99
C VAL A 459 3.04 -14.99 -12.12
N ILE A 460 2.66 -13.91 -11.45
CA ILE A 460 1.30 -13.38 -11.51
C ILE A 460 0.98 -12.98 -12.96
N GLY A 461 -0.18 -13.43 -13.45
CA GLY A 461 -0.61 -13.17 -14.83
C GLY A 461 0.05 -14.07 -15.88
N GLY A 462 0.88 -15.05 -15.50
CA GLY A 462 1.51 -16.02 -16.37
C GLY A 462 2.72 -15.50 -17.15
N GLN A 463 3.03 -14.21 -17.03
CA GLN A 463 4.23 -13.58 -17.55
C GLN A 463 4.56 -12.31 -16.77
N VAL A 464 5.80 -11.86 -16.90
CA VAL A 464 6.26 -10.58 -16.34
C VAL A 464 6.50 -9.59 -17.47
N ASP A 465 5.99 -8.39 -17.31
CA ASP A 465 6.16 -7.32 -18.30
C ASP A 465 7.39 -6.47 -17.95
N PHE A 466 8.54 -6.80 -18.58
CA PHE A 466 9.75 -6.02 -18.42
C PHE A 466 9.84 -4.95 -19.50
N GLY A 467 9.26 -3.80 -19.22
CA GLY A 467 9.21 -2.69 -20.16
C GLY A 467 8.69 -3.13 -21.52
N THR A 468 9.59 -3.34 -22.48
CA THR A 468 9.27 -3.67 -23.86
C THR A 468 8.86 -5.11 -24.09
N PHE A 469 9.49 -6.09 -23.41
CA PHE A 469 9.32 -7.52 -23.69
C PHE A 469 8.74 -8.31 -22.53
N ALA A 470 7.95 -9.33 -22.88
CA ALA A 470 7.39 -10.29 -21.94
C ALA A 470 8.40 -11.38 -21.57
N TYR A 471 8.39 -11.77 -20.32
CA TYR A 471 9.19 -12.87 -19.76
C TYR A 471 8.29 -13.88 -19.08
N GLU A 472 8.71 -15.15 -19.10
CA GLU A 472 8.04 -16.23 -18.40
C GLU A 472 8.99 -16.91 -17.42
N LEU A 473 8.42 -17.70 -16.52
CA LEU A 473 9.18 -18.45 -15.53
C LEU A 473 9.43 -19.86 -16.04
N GLU A 474 10.69 -20.24 -16.19
CA GLU A 474 11.11 -21.57 -16.60
C GLU A 474 11.78 -22.31 -15.44
N GLN A 475 11.37 -23.56 -15.22
CA GLN A 475 11.95 -24.44 -14.22
C GLN A 475 13.05 -25.31 -14.83
N ARG A 476 14.22 -25.36 -14.16
CA ARG A 476 15.37 -26.16 -14.58
C ARG A 476 15.90 -26.99 -13.41
N GLY A 477 16.02 -28.30 -13.59
CA GLY A 477 16.70 -29.16 -12.62
C GLY A 477 18.21 -28.94 -12.67
N ASN A 478 18.86 -28.89 -11.51
CA ASN A 478 20.30 -28.90 -11.38
C ASN A 478 20.74 -30.06 -10.44
N GLY A 479 22.03 -30.27 -10.25
CA GLY A 479 22.56 -31.43 -9.49
C GLY A 479 22.24 -31.37 -7.98
N ASP A 480 21.89 -30.24 -7.43
CA ASP A 480 21.63 -29.96 -6.02
C ASP A 480 20.18 -29.51 -5.74
N GLY A 481 19.31 -29.46 -6.78
CA GLY A 481 17.90 -29.09 -6.58
C GLY A 481 17.18 -28.67 -7.84
N THR A 482 16.43 -27.59 -7.72
CA THR A 482 15.64 -27.01 -8.81
C THR A 482 15.75 -25.50 -8.79
N ASP A 483 16.01 -24.94 -9.96
CA ASP A 483 16.10 -23.49 -10.19
C ASP A 483 14.96 -22.99 -11.05
N TRP A 484 14.55 -21.76 -10.84
CA TRP A 484 13.59 -21.04 -11.69
C TRP A 484 14.26 -19.79 -12.24
N TYR A 485 14.10 -19.62 -13.56
CA TYR A 485 14.66 -18.51 -14.31
C TYR A 485 13.56 -17.69 -14.97
N LEU A 486 13.75 -16.39 -14.98
CA LEU A 486 13.03 -15.51 -15.91
C LEU A 486 13.69 -15.62 -17.27
N VAL A 487 12.93 -16.06 -18.26
CA VAL A 487 13.38 -16.24 -19.64
C VAL A 487 12.54 -15.36 -20.56
N GLN A 488 13.19 -14.77 -21.59
CA GLN A 488 12.46 -13.96 -22.57
C GLN A 488 11.50 -14.84 -23.36
N LYS A 489 10.26 -14.37 -23.52
CA LYS A 489 9.24 -15.11 -24.24
C LYS A 489 9.29 -14.81 -25.71
N PHE A 490 9.26 -15.87 -26.54
CA PHE A 490 9.32 -15.80 -28.00
C PHE A 490 8.05 -16.33 -28.64
N ASP A 491 7.71 -15.79 -29.82
CA ASP A 491 6.66 -16.35 -30.68
C ASP A 491 7.20 -17.53 -31.52
N ASP A 492 6.33 -18.11 -32.35
CA ASP A 492 6.67 -19.27 -33.20
C ASP A 492 7.72 -18.94 -34.29
N GLU A 493 7.89 -17.65 -34.60
CA GLU A 493 8.88 -17.13 -35.55
C GLU A 493 10.23 -16.84 -34.88
N GLY A 494 10.32 -16.95 -33.56
CA GLY A 494 11.52 -16.66 -32.76
C GLY A 494 11.76 -15.17 -32.50
N GLU A 495 10.69 -14.35 -32.60
CA GLU A 495 10.74 -12.95 -32.20
C GLU A 495 10.25 -12.78 -30.76
N PRO A 496 10.86 -11.87 -29.94
CA PRO A 496 10.43 -11.62 -28.58
C PRO A 496 9.00 -11.07 -28.53
N ILE A 497 8.19 -11.61 -27.65
CA ILE A 497 6.80 -11.19 -27.48
C ILE A 497 6.77 -9.82 -26.80
N PRO A 498 6.17 -8.79 -27.43
CA PRO A 498 6.01 -7.47 -26.81
C PRO A 498 5.03 -7.50 -25.64
N THR A 499 5.28 -6.68 -24.61
CA THR A 499 4.35 -6.48 -23.50
C THR A 499 3.03 -5.82 -23.95
N PRO A 500 1.94 -5.89 -23.15
CA PRO A 500 0.71 -5.19 -23.45
C PRO A 500 0.91 -3.68 -23.67
N GLY A 501 1.78 -3.04 -22.89
CA GLY A 501 2.15 -1.63 -23.08
C GLY A 501 2.79 -1.37 -24.43
N THR A 502 3.77 -2.19 -24.82
CA THR A 502 4.44 -2.10 -26.12
C THR A 502 3.47 -2.29 -27.27
N ARG A 503 2.59 -3.29 -27.18
CA ARG A 503 1.55 -3.53 -28.19
C ARG A 503 0.61 -2.35 -28.34
N SER A 504 0.23 -1.73 -27.24
CA SER A 504 -0.61 -0.53 -27.26
C SER A 504 0.08 0.64 -27.98
N VAL A 505 1.35 0.87 -27.68
CA VAL A 505 2.15 1.91 -28.35
C VAL A 505 2.23 1.64 -29.85
N ILE A 506 2.55 0.42 -30.26
CA ILE A 506 2.63 0.04 -31.66
C ILE A 506 1.27 0.23 -32.35
N GLY A 507 0.19 -0.25 -31.74
CA GLY A 507 -1.16 -0.13 -32.29
C GLY A 507 -1.59 1.32 -32.52
N LEU A 508 -1.39 2.19 -31.52
CA LEU A 508 -1.76 3.60 -31.63
C LEU A 508 -0.96 4.35 -32.71
N PHE A 509 0.36 4.15 -32.73
CA PHE A 509 1.18 4.80 -33.76
C PHE A 509 0.95 4.27 -35.18
N SER A 510 0.43 3.03 -35.29
CA SER A 510 0.08 2.41 -36.58
C SER A 510 -1.31 2.81 -37.10
N ALA A 511 -2.16 3.41 -36.27
CA ALA A 511 -3.58 3.62 -36.59
C ALA A 511 -3.84 4.78 -37.58
N ALA A 512 -3.01 5.80 -37.63
CA ALA A 512 -3.27 6.99 -38.43
C ALA A 512 -3.43 6.70 -39.94
N PRO A 513 -2.63 5.84 -40.62
CA PRO A 513 -2.84 5.47 -41.99
C PRO A 513 -4.19 4.78 -42.26
N THR A 514 -4.63 3.87 -41.39
CA THR A 514 -5.90 3.17 -41.54
C THR A 514 -7.10 4.07 -41.23
N VAL A 515 -6.98 5.00 -40.30
CA VAL A 515 -7.95 6.09 -40.10
C VAL A 515 -8.09 6.91 -41.39
N TRP A 516 -6.96 7.29 -42.00
CA TRP A 516 -6.94 8.00 -43.27
C TRP A 516 -7.61 7.20 -44.39
N TYR A 517 -7.35 5.88 -44.51
CA TYR A 517 -7.95 5.06 -45.56
C TYR A 517 -9.48 5.01 -45.46
N GLY A 518 -10.02 4.90 -44.26
CA GLY A 518 -11.47 4.90 -44.01
C GLY A 518 -12.12 6.27 -44.26
N GLU A 519 -11.37 7.34 -44.03
CA GLU A 519 -11.79 8.70 -44.34
C GLU A 519 -11.62 9.07 -45.82
N LEU A 520 -10.72 8.36 -46.52
CA LEU A 520 -10.45 8.60 -47.93
C LEU A 520 -11.68 8.28 -48.77
N THR A 521 -11.97 9.13 -49.71
CA THR A 521 -13.12 8.98 -50.60
C THR A 521 -12.67 8.76 -52.02
N SER A 522 -13.34 7.92 -52.78
CA SER A 522 -13.41 8.02 -54.21
C SER A 522 -14.42 9.13 -54.62
N LEU A 523 -14.36 9.60 -55.83
CA LEU A 523 -15.35 10.56 -56.33
C LEU A 523 -16.78 10.04 -56.12
N ARG A 524 -17.01 8.75 -56.45
CA ARG A 524 -18.31 8.14 -56.35
C ARG A 524 -18.80 7.92 -54.92
N SER A 525 -17.94 7.54 -54.01
CA SER A 525 -18.32 7.31 -52.58
C SER A 525 -18.53 8.62 -51.81
N ARG A 526 -18.09 9.74 -52.36
CA ARG A 526 -18.29 11.09 -51.80
C ARG A 526 -19.51 11.81 -52.36
N MET A 527 -19.67 11.78 -53.64
CA MET A 527 -20.60 12.66 -54.41
C MET A 527 -21.65 11.88 -55.21
N GLY A 528 -21.60 10.55 -55.17
CA GLY A 528 -22.49 9.76 -56.01
C GLY A 528 -22.13 9.84 -57.48
N GLU A 529 -23.14 9.89 -58.35
CA GLU A 529 -22.95 10.02 -59.81
C GLU A 529 -23.28 11.43 -60.30
N LEU A 530 -22.25 12.21 -60.60
CA LEU A 530 -22.36 13.60 -60.95
C LEU A 530 -22.76 13.89 -62.43
N ARG A 531 -22.55 12.89 -63.32
CA ARG A 531 -22.66 13.10 -64.79
C ARG A 531 -24.10 13.26 -65.27
N TYR A 532 -25.08 12.86 -64.52
CA TYR A 532 -26.50 12.98 -64.82
C TYR A 532 -27.20 14.11 -64.07
N GLY A 533 -26.50 14.80 -63.16
CA GLY A 533 -27.01 16.00 -62.51
C GLY A 533 -26.83 17.24 -63.32
N LYS A 534 -27.48 18.36 -62.93
CA LYS A 534 -27.22 19.68 -63.48
C LYS A 534 -25.80 20.16 -63.07
N THR A 535 -25.14 20.96 -63.89
CA THR A 535 -23.83 21.58 -63.65
C THR A 535 -23.92 22.68 -62.56
N GLU A 536 -24.44 22.33 -61.37
CA GLU A 536 -24.70 23.24 -60.29
C GLU A 536 -23.84 22.86 -59.08
N GLY A 537 -23.59 23.85 -58.21
CA GLY A 537 -22.96 23.55 -56.90
C GLY A 537 -23.85 22.71 -56.01
N GLY A 538 -23.34 22.22 -54.95
CA GLY A 538 -24.10 21.43 -53.98
C GLY A 538 -23.50 21.27 -52.62
N VAL A 539 -24.30 20.80 -51.74
CA VAL A 539 -23.86 20.30 -50.41
C VAL A 539 -24.01 18.79 -50.35
N TRP A 540 -23.06 18.15 -49.75
CA TRP A 540 -23.13 16.71 -49.55
C TRP A 540 -22.79 16.31 -48.11
N SER A 541 -23.31 15.17 -47.67
CA SER A 541 -22.92 14.54 -46.43
C SER A 541 -22.72 13.05 -46.62
N ARG A 542 -21.81 12.48 -45.83
CA ARG A 542 -21.49 11.08 -45.86
C ARG A 542 -21.31 10.57 -44.44
N ALA A 543 -21.94 9.41 -44.11
CA ALA A 543 -21.68 8.61 -42.92
C ALA A 543 -21.00 7.33 -43.35
N TYR A 544 -20.01 6.87 -42.61
CA TYR A 544 -19.26 5.66 -42.92
C TYR A 544 -18.84 4.89 -41.68
N GLY A 545 -18.62 3.59 -41.85
CA GLY A 545 -18.06 2.70 -40.87
C GLY A 545 -17.14 1.67 -41.52
N ASN A 546 -16.06 1.30 -40.84
CA ASN A 546 -15.07 0.34 -41.31
C ASN A 546 -14.62 -0.54 -40.17
N LYS A 547 -14.32 -1.79 -40.48
CA LYS A 547 -13.60 -2.68 -39.60
C LYS A 547 -12.32 -3.12 -40.28
N TYR A 548 -11.20 -2.98 -39.57
CA TYR A 548 -9.91 -3.45 -40.04
C TYR A 548 -9.35 -4.48 -39.06
N ASN A 549 -8.78 -5.55 -39.57
CA ASN A 549 -7.89 -6.45 -38.88
C ASN A 549 -6.47 -6.15 -39.37
N LEU A 550 -5.57 -5.83 -38.46
CA LEU A 550 -4.22 -5.38 -38.78
C LEU A 550 -3.20 -6.31 -38.15
N SER A 551 -2.17 -6.62 -38.92
CA SER A 551 -0.97 -7.33 -38.49
C SER A 551 0.20 -6.37 -38.70
N ALA A 552 0.54 -5.59 -37.65
CA ALA A 552 1.70 -4.73 -37.70
C ALA A 552 2.98 -5.53 -37.60
N ALA A 553 4.04 -5.08 -38.22
CA ALA A 553 5.35 -5.62 -38.04
C ALA A 553 5.76 -5.59 -36.54
N GLY A 554 6.44 -6.64 -36.05
CA GLY A 554 6.73 -6.77 -34.62
C GLY A 554 5.70 -7.60 -33.84
N GLY A 555 4.85 -8.39 -34.54
CA GLY A 555 3.96 -9.38 -33.91
C GLY A 555 2.73 -8.79 -33.23
N THR A 556 2.39 -7.52 -33.49
CA THR A 556 1.21 -6.88 -32.89
C THR A 556 0.03 -6.91 -33.84
N ALA A 557 -0.90 -7.83 -33.60
CA ALA A 557 -2.20 -7.85 -34.28
C ALA A 557 -3.24 -7.08 -33.47
N TYR A 558 -4.08 -6.26 -34.14
CA TYR A 558 -5.17 -5.58 -33.50
C TYR A 558 -6.36 -5.38 -34.46
N GLN A 559 -7.53 -5.15 -33.88
CA GLN A 559 -8.73 -4.78 -34.63
C GLN A 559 -9.02 -3.30 -34.44
N GLN A 560 -9.42 -2.64 -35.54
CA GLN A 560 -9.86 -1.25 -35.54
C GLN A 560 -11.28 -1.16 -36.06
N ASN A 561 -12.17 -0.57 -35.28
CA ASN A 561 -13.53 -0.22 -35.69
C ASN A 561 -13.62 1.29 -35.82
N GLN A 562 -13.83 1.75 -37.05
CA GLN A 562 -13.94 3.17 -37.35
C GLN A 562 -15.37 3.53 -37.72
N GLN A 563 -15.83 4.68 -37.26
CA GLN A 563 -17.08 5.32 -37.68
C GLN A 563 -16.87 6.83 -37.85
N GLY A 564 -17.52 7.42 -38.81
CA GLY A 564 -17.32 8.84 -39.07
C GLY A 564 -18.42 9.48 -39.93
N ILE A 565 -18.34 10.80 -39.95
CA ILE A 565 -19.23 11.63 -40.76
C ILE A 565 -18.41 12.73 -41.46
N SER A 566 -18.74 13.00 -42.72
CA SER A 566 -18.14 14.06 -43.51
C SER A 566 -19.22 14.95 -44.11
N PHE A 567 -18.90 16.20 -44.30
CA PHE A 567 -19.70 17.19 -44.96
C PHE A 567 -18.86 17.99 -45.97
N GLY A 568 -19.45 18.39 -47.03
CA GLY A 568 -18.78 19.31 -47.96
C GLY A 568 -19.75 20.12 -48.78
N VAL A 569 -19.19 21.17 -49.35
CA VAL A 569 -19.88 22.08 -50.23
C VAL A 569 -18.96 22.43 -51.42
N ASP A 570 -19.54 22.46 -52.59
CA ASP A 570 -18.82 22.83 -53.84
C ASP A 570 -19.58 23.79 -54.71
N ALA A 571 -18.84 24.39 -55.60
CA ALA A 571 -19.35 25.29 -56.62
C ALA A 571 -18.67 24.98 -57.97
N PRO A 572 -19.39 25.11 -59.08
CA PRO A 572 -18.81 24.99 -60.41
C PRO A 572 -17.90 26.17 -60.78
N LEU A 573 -16.81 25.84 -61.47
CA LEU A 573 -16.00 26.86 -62.11
C LEU A 573 -16.51 27.11 -63.52
N PRO A 574 -16.48 28.33 -63.99
CA PRO A 574 -16.90 28.69 -65.37
C PRO A 574 -15.84 28.24 -66.39
N VAL A 575 -15.99 27.05 -66.94
CA VAL A 575 -15.11 26.44 -67.94
C VAL A 575 -15.91 26.24 -69.25
N THR A 576 -15.24 26.20 -70.37
CA THR A 576 -15.87 26.05 -71.71
C THR A 576 -16.01 24.58 -72.10
N GLU A 577 -15.28 23.67 -71.54
CA GLU A 577 -15.31 22.23 -71.83
C GLU A 577 -15.42 21.41 -70.53
N GLY A 578 -16.40 20.51 -70.48
CA GLY A 578 -16.66 19.66 -69.29
C GLY A 578 -17.22 20.43 -68.11
N GLN A 579 -17.16 19.79 -66.94
CA GLN A 579 -17.58 20.40 -65.67
C GLN A 579 -16.40 20.37 -64.68
N TRP A 580 -16.18 21.51 -64.02
CA TRP A 580 -15.17 21.62 -62.98
C TRP A 580 -15.78 22.14 -61.70
N LEU A 581 -15.66 21.32 -60.61
CA LEU A 581 -16.14 21.66 -59.26
C LEU A 581 -14.94 21.91 -58.36
N VAL A 582 -15.05 22.92 -57.52
CA VAL A 582 -14.12 23.15 -56.37
C VAL A 582 -14.93 23.20 -55.11
N GLY A 583 -14.41 22.61 -54.04
CA GLY A 583 -15.12 22.51 -52.77
C GLY A 583 -14.23 22.41 -51.56
N ILE A 584 -14.87 22.55 -50.43
CA ILE A 584 -14.28 22.28 -49.09
C ILE A 584 -15.02 21.16 -48.41
N LEU A 585 -14.33 20.46 -47.56
CA LEU A 585 -14.88 19.38 -46.74
C LEU A 585 -14.40 19.44 -45.29
N ALA A 586 -15.22 18.98 -44.40
CA ALA A 586 -14.87 18.80 -43.01
C ALA A 586 -15.49 17.50 -42.47
N GLY A 587 -14.92 16.92 -41.43
CA GLY A 587 -15.48 15.74 -40.86
C GLY A 587 -14.83 15.34 -39.54
N TYR A 588 -15.42 14.30 -38.99
CA TYR A 588 -14.98 13.67 -37.75
C TYR A 588 -15.06 12.16 -37.91
N SER A 589 -14.05 11.47 -37.36
CA SER A 589 -14.12 10.02 -37.21
C SER A 589 -13.58 9.60 -35.85
N ARG A 590 -14.09 8.48 -35.38
CA ARG A 590 -13.62 7.76 -34.19
C ARG A 590 -13.25 6.35 -34.56
N SER A 591 -12.09 5.95 -34.14
CA SER A 591 -11.58 4.60 -34.32
C SER A 591 -11.29 3.98 -32.95
N ASP A 592 -11.95 2.89 -32.61
CA ASP A 592 -11.70 2.11 -31.42
C ASP A 592 -10.79 0.94 -31.81
N LEU A 593 -9.67 0.79 -31.11
CA LEU A 593 -8.68 -0.24 -31.29
C LEU A 593 -8.82 -1.28 -30.21
N ASN A 594 -8.98 -2.55 -30.60
CA ASN A 594 -8.98 -3.68 -29.69
C ASN A 594 -7.65 -4.44 -29.86
N ILE A 595 -6.81 -4.31 -28.86
CA ILE A 595 -5.47 -4.91 -28.79
C ILE A 595 -5.56 -6.07 -27.80
N ALA A 596 -4.80 -7.13 -27.97
CA ALA A 596 -4.94 -8.35 -27.18
C ALA A 596 -4.97 -8.12 -25.63
N ALA A 597 -5.57 -9.07 -24.90
CA ALA A 597 -5.59 -9.13 -23.43
C ALA A 597 -6.30 -7.98 -22.67
N GLY A 598 -7.31 -7.37 -23.30
CA GLY A 598 -8.11 -6.31 -22.67
C GLY A 598 -7.47 -4.93 -22.75
N THR A 599 -6.40 -4.79 -23.52
CA THR A 599 -5.80 -3.50 -23.87
C THR A 599 -6.58 -2.87 -25.02
N SER A 600 -6.92 -1.61 -24.91
CA SER A 600 -7.67 -0.87 -25.91
C SER A 600 -7.03 0.47 -26.23
N GLY A 601 -7.34 0.99 -27.41
CA GLY A 601 -6.95 2.34 -27.82
C GLY A 601 -8.09 3.04 -28.53
N GLN A 602 -8.04 4.36 -28.62
CA GLN A 602 -9.00 5.17 -29.34
C GLN A 602 -8.28 6.27 -30.09
N VAL A 603 -8.72 6.52 -31.34
CA VAL A 603 -8.26 7.62 -32.16
C VAL A 603 -9.46 8.46 -32.59
N ASP A 604 -9.55 9.69 -32.12
CA ASP A 604 -10.49 10.69 -32.61
C ASP A 604 -9.80 11.55 -33.67
N SER A 605 -10.36 11.61 -34.87
CA SER A 605 -9.83 12.35 -35.97
C SER A 605 -10.78 13.49 -36.36
N TYR A 606 -10.29 14.70 -36.36
CA TYR A 606 -10.97 15.92 -36.84
C TYR A 606 -10.25 16.38 -38.10
N TYR A 607 -10.95 16.61 -39.20
CA TYR A 607 -10.32 16.98 -40.44
C TYR A 607 -11.05 18.06 -41.18
N LEU A 608 -10.23 18.84 -41.91
CA LEU A 608 -10.65 19.87 -42.84
C LEU A 608 -9.87 19.71 -44.13
N GLY A 609 -10.51 19.91 -45.27
CA GLY A 609 -9.85 19.74 -46.56
C GLY A 609 -10.51 20.59 -47.68
N ALA A 610 -9.83 20.57 -48.78
CA ALA A 610 -10.35 21.11 -50.03
C ALA A 610 -10.26 20.04 -51.14
N TYR A 611 -11.12 20.10 -52.09
CA TYR A 611 -11.13 19.22 -53.23
C TYR A 611 -11.47 19.88 -54.53
N THR A 612 -11.05 19.26 -55.61
CA THR A 612 -11.42 19.69 -56.97
C THR A 612 -11.72 18.47 -57.82
N THR A 613 -12.79 18.55 -58.60
CA THR A 613 -13.27 17.50 -59.49
C THR A 613 -13.47 18.05 -60.88
N TRP A 614 -12.82 17.43 -61.87
CA TRP A 614 -13.01 17.73 -63.28
C TRP A 614 -13.66 16.54 -63.98
N LEU A 615 -14.70 16.77 -64.76
CA LEU A 615 -15.43 15.80 -65.57
C LEU A 615 -15.44 16.27 -67.02
N SER A 616 -14.87 15.49 -67.92
CA SER A 616 -14.87 15.76 -69.37
C SER A 616 -16.14 15.23 -70.01
N ASP A 617 -16.57 15.92 -71.06
CA ASP A 617 -17.69 15.45 -71.91
C ASP A 617 -17.39 14.06 -72.60
N SER A 618 -16.11 13.74 -72.81
CA SER A 618 -15.64 12.45 -73.31
C SER A 618 -15.59 11.32 -72.26
N GLY A 619 -15.99 11.63 -71.03
CA GLY A 619 -16.09 10.66 -69.92
C GLY A 619 -14.85 10.55 -69.03
N TYR A 620 -13.75 11.23 -69.31
CA TYR A 620 -12.62 11.29 -68.39
C TYR A 620 -12.97 12.11 -67.13
N TYR A 621 -12.35 11.75 -66.00
CA TYR A 621 -12.44 12.54 -64.78
C TYR A 621 -11.12 12.57 -64.03
N ILE A 622 -10.93 13.61 -63.27
CA ILE A 622 -9.86 13.75 -62.30
C ILE A 622 -10.50 14.31 -61.01
N ASP A 623 -10.21 13.69 -59.92
CA ASP A 623 -10.63 14.14 -58.58
C ASP A 623 -9.40 14.23 -57.67
N ALA A 624 -9.18 15.38 -57.07
CA ALA A 624 -8.06 15.65 -56.19
C ALA A 624 -8.53 16.23 -54.85
N ILE A 625 -7.99 15.72 -53.79
CA ILE A 625 -8.31 16.10 -52.39
C ILE A 625 -7.01 16.43 -51.68
N ILE A 626 -7.02 17.47 -50.88
CA ILE A 626 -6.03 17.76 -49.83
C ILE A 626 -6.74 17.92 -48.51
N LYS A 627 -6.24 17.27 -47.45
CA LYS A 627 -6.90 17.22 -46.16
C LYS A 627 -5.89 17.28 -45.05
N ALA A 628 -6.15 18.10 -44.01
CA ALA A 628 -5.41 18.14 -42.76
C ALA A 628 -6.23 17.50 -41.64
N ASN A 629 -5.60 16.64 -40.90
CA ASN A 629 -6.19 15.92 -39.78
C ASN A 629 -5.53 16.31 -38.46
N ARG A 630 -6.33 16.37 -37.39
CA ARG A 630 -5.84 16.33 -36.01
C ARG A 630 -6.33 15.06 -35.35
N PHE A 631 -5.37 14.24 -34.92
CA PHE A 631 -5.63 13.00 -34.26
C PHE A 631 -5.44 13.18 -32.74
N LYS A 632 -6.44 12.77 -31.94
CA LYS A 632 -6.32 12.59 -30.49
C LYS A 632 -6.28 11.09 -30.22
N ASN A 633 -5.23 10.65 -29.57
CA ASN A 633 -4.96 9.24 -29.34
C ASN A 633 -4.97 9.00 -27.84
N THR A 634 -5.67 7.97 -27.40
CA THR A 634 -5.71 7.51 -26.01
C THR A 634 -5.54 6.01 -25.96
N SER A 635 -4.89 5.50 -24.93
CA SER A 635 -4.75 4.07 -24.65
C SER A 635 -5.14 3.74 -23.23
N ASP A 636 -5.77 2.59 -23.05
CA ASP A 636 -6.05 1.95 -21.78
C ASP A 636 -5.40 0.56 -21.84
N VAL A 637 -4.31 0.40 -21.09
CA VAL A 637 -3.48 -0.79 -21.11
C VAL A 637 -3.76 -1.61 -19.87
N ARG A 638 -4.07 -2.87 -20.06
CA ARG A 638 -4.11 -3.86 -19.00
C ARG A 638 -2.82 -4.67 -19.03
N MET A 639 -1.99 -4.47 -18.00
CA MET A 639 -0.74 -5.20 -17.83
C MET A 639 -0.99 -6.65 -17.45
N SER A 640 -0.01 -7.50 -17.63
CA SER A 640 -0.14 -8.95 -17.40
C SER A 640 -0.39 -9.29 -15.93
N ASP A 641 0.11 -8.51 -15.00
CA ASP A 641 -0.15 -8.62 -13.56
C ASP A 641 -1.54 -8.12 -13.12
N GLY A 642 -2.35 -7.61 -14.08
CA GLY A 642 -3.66 -7.00 -13.84
C GLY A 642 -3.63 -5.51 -13.53
N GLY A 643 -2.44 -4.90 -13.46
CA GLY A 643 -2.26 -3.46 -13.34
C GLY A 643 -2.82 -2.72 -14.55
N LYS A 644 -3.17 -1.45 -14.39
CA LYS A 644 -3.61 -0.56 -15.46
C LYS A 644 -2.57 0.52 -15.72
N SER A 645 -2.46 0.92 -16.99
CA SER A 645 -1.65 2.04 -17.41
C SER A 645 -2.35 2.76 -18.55
N GLU A 646 -2.39 4.06 -18.50
CA GLU A 646 -3.01 4.91 -19.52
C GLU A 646 -1.95 5.77 -20.19
N GLY A 647 -2.25 6.19 -21.41
CA GLY A 647 -1.41 7.13 -22.16
C GLY A 647 -2.20 7.88 -23.19
N ASN A 648 -1.80 9.10 -23.48
CA ASN A 648 -2.46 9.91 -24.49
C ASN A 648 -1.49 10.85 -25.19
N TYR A 649 -1.75 11.10 -26.47
CA TYR A 649 -1.04 12.12 -27.24
C TYR A 649 -1.90 12.69 -28.35
N ASN A 650 -1.51 13.86 -28.86
CA ASN A 650 -2.14 14.48 -29.99
C ASN A 650 -1.12 14.65 -31.12
N THR A 651 -1.53 14.32 -32.36
CA THR A 651 -0.71 14.56 -33.54
C THR A 651 -1.52 15.18 -34.66
N SER A 652 -0.85 15.62 -35.71
CA SER A 652 -1.47 16.17 -36.89
C SER A 652 -0.92 15.50 -38.14
N GLY A 653 -1.77 15.32 -39.13
CA GLY A 653 -1.40 14.77 -40.43
C GLY A 653 -1.85 15.69 -41.57
N LEU A 654 -1.12 15.64 -42.67
CA LEU A 654 -1.49 16.25 -43.93
C LEU A 654 -1.49 15.16 -45.01
N GLY A 655 -2.58 15.05 -45.73
CA GLY A 655 -2.66 14.06 -46.79
C GLY A 655 -3.31 14.62 -48.05
N MET A 656 -3.00 13.94 -49.13
CA MET A 656 -3.60 14.22 -50.41
C MET A 656 -3.92 12.94 -51.18
N SER A 657 -4.92 13.01 -52.04
CA SER A 657 -5.30 11.91 -52.93
C SER A 657 -5.66 12.47 -54.30
N VAL A 658 -5.27 11.76 -55.33
CA VAL A 658 -5.67 12.04 -56.71
C VAL A 658 -6.21 10.73 -57.31
N GLU A 659 -7.42 10.80 -57.85
CA GLU A 659 -8.05 9.73 -58.61
C GLU A 659 -8.30 10.20 -60.02
N ALA A 660 -7.99 9.37 -61.00
CA ALA A 660 -8.27 9.62 -62.41
C ALA A 660 -8.87 8.40 -63.06
N GLY A 661 -9.88 8.56 -63.91
CA GLY A 661 -10.51 7.46 -64.58
C GLY A 661 -11.31 7.87 -65.81
N LYS A 662 -11.96 6.89 -66.40
CA LYS A 662 -12.78 7.11 -67.59
C LYS A 662 -14.08 6.37 -67.52
N HIS A 663 -15.21 7.04 -67.55
CA HIS A 663 -16.52 6.45 -67.64
C HIS A 663 -16.82 6.09 -69.12
N ILE A 664 -16.91 4.84 -69.43
CA ILE A 664 -17.17 4.29 -70.76
C ILE A 664 -18.56 3.73 -70.76
N LYS A 665 -19.46 4.40 -71.51
CA LYS A 665 -20.83 3.94 -71.74
C LYS A 665 -20.82 2.77 -72.71
N LEU A 666 -21.57 1.70 -72.37
CA LEU A 666 -21.76 0.51 -73.18
C LEU A 666 -23.22 0.43 -73.65
N GLN A 667 -23.59 -0.61 -74.39
CA GLN A 667 -24.98 -0.89 -74.84
C GLN A 667 -25.87 -1.21 -73.64
N ASP A 668 -27.19 -0.97 -73.75
CA ASP A 668 -28.21 -1.27 -72.73
C ASP A 668 -27.97 -0.59 -71.40
N ASP A 669 -27.51 0.66 -71.41
CA ASP A 669 -27.21 1.47 -70.23
C ASP A 669 -26.15 0.94 -69.27
N TRP A 670 -25.36 -0.07 -69.72
CA TRP A 670 -24.19 -0.51 -68.99
C TRP A 670 -23.05 0.51 -69.09
N PHE A 671 -22.17 0.46 -68.07
CA PHE A 671 -20.91 1.24 -68.11
C PHE A 671 -19.78 0.45 -67.45
N VAL A 672 -18.57 0.80 -67.86
CA VAL A 672 -17.34 0.38 -67.22
C VAL A 672 -16.49 1.62 -66.92
N GLU A 673 -15.92 1.67 -65.75
CA GLU A 673 -15.15 2.84 -65.33
C GLU A 673 -13.82 2.40 -64.68
N PRO A 674 -12.78 2.21 -65.53
CA PRO A 674 -11.41 2.02 -65.07
C PRO A 674 -10.90 3.27 -64.40
N PHE A 675 -10.15 3.09 -63.28
CA PHE A 675 -9.54 4.21 -62.56
C PHE A 675 -8.19 3.83 -61.94
N VAL A 676 -7.40 4.85 -61.67
CA VAL A 676 -6.20 4.82 -60.88
C VAL A 676 -6.30 5.87 -59.78
N GLN A 677 -5.79 5.55 -58.58
CA GLN A 677 -5.74 6.47 -57.45
C GLN A 677 -4.37 6.42 -56.81
N ALA A 678 -3.81 7.57 -56.45
CA ALA A 678 -2.63 7.69 -55.60
C ALA A 678 -2.98 8.54 -54.39
N SER A 679 -2.61 8.06 -53.20
CA SER A 679 -2.84 8.78 -51.96
C SER A 679 -1.59 8.80 -51.11
N THR A 680 -1.35 9.92 -50.47
CA THR A 680 -0.24 10.04 -49.51
C THR A 680 -0.71 10.70 -48.22
N LEU A 681 -0.09 10.34 -47.11
CA LEU A 681 -0.31 10.90 -45.80
C LEU A 681 1.04 11.08 -45.11
N TRP A 682 1.25 12.22 -44.48
CA TRP A 682 2.35 12.54 -43.60
C TRP A 682 1.79 12.84 -42.21
N VAL A 683 2.19 12.09 -41.22
CA VAL A 683 1.79 12.26 -39.80
C VAL A 683 3.01 12.67 -39.00
N LYS A 684 2.88 13.77 -38.26
CA LYS A 684 3.98 14.27 -37.42
C LYS A 684 4.28 13.29 -36.30
N GLY A 685 5.54 12.89 -36.13
CA GLY A 685 6.01 12.08 -35.02
C GLY A 685 5.76 12.73 -33.67
N GLN A 686 5.53 11.92 -32.65
CA GLN A 686 5.25 12.35 -31.29
C GLN A 686 5.94 11.47 -30.28
N ASP A 687 6.19 12.06 -29.12
CA ASP A 687 6.68 11.39 -27.92
C ASP A 687 5.58 11.47 -26.85
N TYR A 688 5.35 10.37 -26.14
CA TYR A 688 4.47 10.35 -24.98
C TYR A 688 4.92 9.24 -24.02
N SER A 689 4.39 9.25 -22.79
CA SER A 689 4.64 8.20 -21.80
C SER A 689 3.34 7.60 -21.31
N LEU A 690 3.38 6.33 -20.98
CA LEU A 690 2.35 5.66 -20.21
C LEU A 690 2.55 5.92 -18.71
N ASP A 691 1.50 5.79 -17.92
CA ASP A 691 1.53 6.03 -16.46
C ASP A 691 2.51 5.10 -15.72
N ASN A 692 2.80 3.93 -16.27
CA ASN A 692 3.79 3.00 -15.73
C ASN A 692 5.26 3.39 -16.05
N GLY A 693 5.48 4.56 -16.64
CA GLY A 693 6.80 5.07 -16.98
C GLY A 693 7.36 4.60 -18.32
N MET A 694 6.62 3.81 -19.11
CA MET A 694 7.05 3.41 -20.47
C MET A 694 7.09 4.62 -21.38
N GLU A 695 8.21 4.87 -22.01
CA GLU A 695 8.40 5.95 -22.99
C GLU A 695 8.14 5.45 -24.41
N ALA A 696 7.39 6.22 -25.17
CA ALA A 696 7.00 5.92 -26.54
C ALA A 696 7.38 7.08 -27.45
N ARG A 697 8.05 6.76 -28.57
CA ARG A 697 8.46 7.75 -29.57
C ARG A 697 8.22 7.24 -30.96
N SER A 698 7.57 8.01 -31.82
CA SER A 698 7.47 7.70 -33.24
C SER A 698 8.24 8.70 -34.09
N ASN A 699 8.86 8.24 -35.15
CA ASN A 699 9.24 9.09 -36.25
C ASN A 699 7.97 9.61 -36.97
N ASN A 700 8.13 10.52 -37.92
CA ASN A 700 7.02 10.86 -38.82
C ASN A 700 6.52 9.56 -39.47
N ALA A 701 5.20 9.34 -39.45
CA ALA A 701 4.60 8.21 -40.11
C ALA A 701 4.11 8.60 -41.50
N ASP A 702 4.60 7.89 -42.48
CA ASP A 702 4.29 8.16 -43.88
C ASP A 702 3.45 7.00 -44.46
N SER A 703 2.55 7.34 -45.41
CA SER A 703 1.82 6.39 -46.22
C SER A 703 1.84 6.85 -47.66
N PHE A 704 2.07 5.94 -48.57
CA PHE A 704 1.91 6.15 -50.02
C PHE A 704 1.19 4.97 -50.64
N LEU A 705 -0.13 5.13 -50.81
CA LEU A 705 -1.03 4.12 -51.33
C LEU A 705 -1.31 4.34 -52.82
N GLY A 706 -1.01 3.35 -53.63
CA GLY A 706 -1.46 3.27 -55.01
C GLY A 706 -2.62 2.30 -55.17
N LYS A 707 -3.62 2.68 -55.98
CA LYS A 707 -4.77 1.81 -56.26
C LYS A 707 -5.09 1.83 -57.76
N VAL A 708 -5.40 0.68 -58.31
CA VAL A 708 -5.91 0.51 -59.69
C VAL A 708 -7.13 -0.38 -59.65
N GLY A 709 -8.17 0.00 -60.41
CA GLY A 709 -9.41 -0.78 -60.38
C GLY A 709 -10.36 -0.44 -61.49
N THR A 710 -11.52 -1.05 -61.43
CA THR A 710 -12.61 -0.78 -62.34
C THR A 710 -13.97 -0.92 -61.62
N THR A 711 -14.89 -0.07 -62.02
CA THR A 711 -16.31 -0.15 -61.60
C THR A 711 -17.16 -0.54 -62.78
N VAL A 712 -18.07 -1.49 -62.61
CA VAL A 712 -19.02 -1.94 -63.64
C VAL A 712 -20.43 -1.78 -63.07
N GLY A 713 -21.32 -1.16 -63.82
CA GLY A 713 -22.68 -0.95 -63.38
C GLY A 713 -23.66 -0.72 -64.51
N ARG A 714 -24.91 -0.49 -64.14
CA ARG A 714 -25.96 -0.25 -65.09
C ARG A 714 -26.91 0.86 -64.62
N ASN A 715 -27.36 1.70 -65.52
CA ASN A 715 -28.31 2.78 -65.24
C ASN A 715 -29.72 2.33 -65.50
N TYR A 716 -30.60 2.50 -64.58
CA TYR A 716 -32.03 2.24 -64.68
C TYR A 716 -32.77 3.56 -64.54
N PRO A 717 -33.31 4.09 -65.65
CA PRO A 717 -34.09 5.32 -65.59
C PRO A 717 -35.40 5.12 -64.81
N LEU A 718 -35.85 6.14 -64.05
CA LEU A 718 -37.09 6.12 -63.30
C LEU A 718 -38.19 6.87 -64.09
N ASP A 719 -39.45 6.42 -64.00
CA ASP A 719 -40.60 6.92 -64.73
C ASP A 719 -40.91 8.40 -64.53
N LYS A 720 -40.46 9.01 -63.42
CA LYS A 720 -40.69 10.41 -63.04
C LYS A 720 -39.46 11.27 -63.20
N GLY A 721 -38.48 10.80 -63.97
CA GLY A 721 -37.14 11.47 -64.04
C GLY A 721 -36.26 10.93 -62.94
N GLY A 722 -34.95 11.00 -63.15
CA GLY A 722 -33.91 10.44 -62.30
C GLY A 722 -33.48 9.01 -62.72
N TYR A 723 -32.66 8.39 -61.92
CA TYR A 723 -32.13 7.02 -62.24
C TYR A 723 -31.68 6.33 -60.96
N VAL A 724 -31.53 5.01 -61.09
CA VAL A 724 -30.89 4.14 -60.08
C VAL A 724 -29.73 3.43 -60.75
N GLN A 725 -28.56 3.46 -60.16
CA GLN A 725 -27.32 2.91 -60.71
C GLN A 725 -26.67 1.95 -59.76
N PRO A 726 -27.02 0.65 -59.75
CA PRO A 726 -26.25 -0.38 -59.09
C PRO A 726 -24.91 -0.61 -59.78
N TYR A 727 -23.85 -0.89 -58.95
CA TYR A 727 -22.51 -1.14 -59.48
C TYR A 727 -21.73 -2.11 -58.59
N VAL A 728 -20.69 -2.71 -59.18
CA VAL A 728 -19.66 -3.51 -58.52
C VAL A 728 -18.29 -2.90 -58.83
N LYS A 729 -17.40 -2.90 -57.85
CA LYS A 729 -16.04 -2.39 -57.97
C LYS A 729 -15.04 -3.49 -57.65
N ILE A 730 -14.00 -3.63 -58.41
CA ILE A 730 -12.85 -4.48 -58.16
C ILE A 730 -11.59 -3.59 -58.26
N ALA A 731 -10.71 -3.70 -57.27
CA ALA A 731 -9.48 -2.96 -57.30
C ALA A 731 -8.34 -3.74 -56.62
N MET A 732 -7.12 -3.36 -56.91
CA MET A 732 -5.90 -3.77 -56.23
C MET A 732 -5.23 -2.52 -55.68
N ALA A 733 -4.87 -2.57 -54.43
CA ALA A 733 -4.16 -1.49 -53.74
C ALA A 733 -2.81 -1.99 -53.24
N HIS A 734 -1.81 -1.09 -53.25
CA HIS A 734 -0.49 -1.38 -52.70
C HIS A 734 0.00 -0.20 -51.86
N GLU A 735 0.41 -0.50 -50.59
CA GLU A 735 1.06 0.47 -49.72
C GLU A 735 2.58 0.32 -49.88
N PHE A 736 3.22 1.45 -50.25
CA PHE A 736 4.66 1.47 -50.60
C PHE A 736 5.55 1.92 -49.44
N ALA A 737 5.01 2.55 -48.40
CA ALA A 737 5.80 3.08 -47.29
C ALA A 737 6.31 1.96 -46.41
N LYS A 738 7.65 1.87 -46.21
CA LYS A 738 8.35 0.83 -45.44
C LYS A 738 9.28 1.39 -44.35
N SER A 739 9.25 2.70 -44.11
CA SER A 739 10.23 3.37 -43.27
C SER A 739 9.72 3.76 -41.90
N ASN A 740 8.46 3.45 -41.57
CA ASN A 740 7.85 3.80 -40.32
C ASN A 740 8.48 3.01 -39.18
N ARG A 741 8.93 3.70 -38.13
CA ARG A 741 9.57 3.14 -36.94
C ARG A 741 9.03 3.75 -35.67
N ILE A 742 8.93 2.92 -34.64
CA ILE A 742 8.52 3.29 -33.29
C ILE A 742 9.63 2.87 -32.34
N LYS A 743 9.97 3.74 -31.40
CA LYS A 743 10.84 3.41 -30.29
C LYS A 743 9.97 3.30 -29.03
N VAL A 744 10.07 2.18 -28.33
CA VAL A 744 9.48 1.95 -27.01
C VAL A 744 10.62 1.75 -26.05
N ASN A 745 10.77 2.65 -25.08
CA ASN A 745 11.94 2.75 -24.24
C ASN A 745 13.23 2.72 -25.10
N ASP A 746 14.08 1.73 -24.98
CA ASP A 746 15.30 1.59 -25.76
C ASP A 746 15.18 0.72 -27.01
N ASN A 747 14.06 0.04 -27.21
CA ASN A 747 13.84 -0.89 -28.30
C ASN A 747 13.10 -0.25 -29.48
N THR A 748 13.50 -0.59 -30.72
CA THR A 748 12.92 -0.03 -31.95
C THR A 748 12.12 -1.12 -32.69
N PHE A 749 10.91 -0.78 -33.10
CA PHE A 749 10.00 -1.62 -33.86
C PHE A 749 9.71 -1.01 -35.23
N SER A 750 9.55 -1.86 -36.24
CA SER A 750 8.91 -1.46 -37.51
C SER A 750 7.39 -1.43 -37.32
N ASN A 751 6.73 -0.38 -37.80
CA ASN A 751 5.27 -0.29 -37.84
C ASN A 751 4.73 0.04 -39.22
N ASP A 752 5.44 -0.43 -40.26
CA ASP A 752 4.95 -0.28 -41.61
C ASP A 752 3.76 -1.23 -41.91
N LEU A 753 2.83 -0.72 -42.70
CA LEU A 753 1.68 -1.46 -43.21
C LEU A 753 1.84 -1.79 -44.70
N SER A 754 3.09 -1.81 -45.20
CA SER A 754 3.38 -2.05 -46.59
C SER A 754 2.87 -3.42 -47.06
N GLY A 755 2.43 -3.46 -48.29
CA GLY A 755 1.91 -4.68 -48.91
C GLY A 755 0.75 -4.46 -49.85
N SER A 756 0.36 -5.52 -50.50
CA SER A 756 -0.74 -5.51 -51.48
C SER A 756 -2.02 -6.07 -50.87
N ARG A 757 -3.17 -5.52 -51.31
CA ARG A 757 -4.49 -6.06 -50.98
C ARG A 757 -5.43 -5.97 -52.17
N GLY A 758 -6.30 -6.96 -52.29
CA GLY A 758 -7.44 -6.96 -53.23
C GLY A 758 -8.65 -6.30 -52.56
N GLU A 759 -9.35 -5.49 -53.29
CA GLU A 759 -10.57 -4.79 -52.85
C GLU A 759 -11.77 -5.21 -53.75
N LEU A 760 -12.90 -5.52 -53.11
CA LEU A 760 -14.18 -5.81 -53.75
C LEU A 760 -15.28 -4.94 -53.14
N GLY A 761 -16.02 -4.21 -53.98
CA GLY A 761 -17.12 -3.40 -53.52
C GLY A 761 -18.38 -3.55 -54.31
N ALA A 762 -19.49 -3.21 -53.71
CA ALA A 762 -20.79 -3.10 -54.38
C ALA A 762 -21.53 -1.88 -53.84
N GLY A 763 -22.30 -1.21 -54.72
CA GLY A 763 -23.03 -0.05 -54.29
C GLY A 763 -24.19 0.32 -55.24
N ILE A 764 -24.88 1.34 -54.82
CA ILE A 764 -26.01 1.91 -55.52
C ILE A 764 -25.97 3.45 -55.41
N ALA A 765 -26.13 4.12 -56.54
CA ALA A 765 -26.41 5.58 -56.58
C ALA A 765 -27.81 5.77 -57.11
N ALA A 766 -28.59 6.68 -56.53
CA ALA A 766 -29.96 6.99 -56.96
C ALA A 766 -30.17 8.50 -57.00
N GLN A 767 -30.50 9.01 -58.16
CA GLN A 767 -30.99 10.38 -58.31
C GLN A 767 -32.51 10.35 -58.23
N LEU A 768 -33.02 10.88 -57.10
CA LEU A 768 -34.45 10.83 -56.74
C LEU A 768 -35.21 12.01 -57.33
N THR A 769 -34.56 13.15 -57.44
CA THR A 769 -35.09 14.39 -58.03
C THR A 769 -33.95 15.10 -58.74
N ASP A 770 -34.26 16.16 -59.52
CA ASP A 770 -33.24 16.97 -60.18
C ASP A 770 -32.12 17.49 -59.23
N VAL A 771 -32.42 17.62 -57.93
CA VAL A 771 -31.53 18.22 -56.95
C VAL A 771 -31.07 17.25 -55.86
N LEU A 772 -31.72 16.11 -55.70
CA LEU A 772 -31.41 15.16 -54.57
C LEU A 772 -30.89 13.84 -55.11
N GLN A 773 -29.72 13.48 -54.64
CA GLN A 773 -29.10 12.19 -54.89
C GLN A 773 -28.74 11.48 -53.58
N LEU A 774 -28.89 10.18 -53.55
CA LEU A 774 -28.49 9.26 -52.50
C LEU A 774 -27.50 8.25 -53.06
N HIS A 775 -26.57 7.78 -52.24
CA HIS A 775 -25.69 6.68 -52.58
C HIS A 775 -25.35 5.85 -51.35
N ALA A 776 -25.14 4.57 -51.56
CA ALA A 776 -24.67 3.64 -50.53
C ALA A 776 -23.75 2.60 -51.16
N ASP A 777 -22.69 2.26 -50.45
CA ASP A 777 -21.77 1.18 -50.89
C ASP A 777 -21.21 0.39 -49.72
N VAL A 778 -20.81 -0.82 -50.01
CA VAL A 778 -20.11 -1.76 -49.12
C VAL A 778 -18.80 -2.18 -49.78
N GLU A 779 -17.79 -2.41 -48.99
CA GLU A 779 -16.45 -2.77 -49.45
C GLU A 779 -15.84 -3.86 -48.53
N TYR A 780 -15.15 -4.82 -49.15
CA TYR A 780 -14.32 -5.83 -48.54
C TYR A 780 -12.91 -5.73 -49.09
N SER A 781 -11.88 -5.85 -48.26
CA SER A 781 -10.53 -6.04 -48.77
C SER A 781 -9.73 -7.04 -47.95
N ASN A 782 -8.80 -7.73 -48.61
CA ASN A 782 -7.87 -8.63 -47.92
C ASN A 782 -6.48 -8.53 -48.53
N GLY A 783 -5.47 -8.51 -47.68
CA GLY A 783 -4.08 -8.37 -48.05
C GLY A 783 -3.11 -8.84 -46.97
N GLN A 784 -1.81 -8.52 -47.15
CA GLN A 784 -0.74 -9.04 -46.30
C GLN A 784 -0.81 -8.54 -44.84
N ASN A 785 -1.00 -7.24 -44.64
CA ASN A 785 -0.98 -6.59 -43.33
C ASN A 785 -2.32 -5.96 -42.92
N ILE A 786 -3.24 -5.81 -43.88
CA ILE A 786 -4.54 -5.18 -43.68
C ILE A 786 -5.63 -6.04 -44.31
N GLU A 787 -6.57 -6.46 -43.50
CA GLU A 787 -7.87 -6.98 -43.91
C GLU A 787 -8.94 -5.98 -43.49
N GLN A 788 -9.89 -5.70 -44.38
CA GLN A 788 -11.12 -4.96 -44.09
C GLN A 788 -12.31 -5.90 -44.29
N PRO A 789 -12.77 -6.61 -43.25
CA PRO A 789 -13.91 -7.53 -43.33
C PRO A 789 -15.17 -6.85 -43.82
N TRP A 790 -15.35 -5.58 -43.53
CA TRP A 790 -16.41 -4.75 -44.05
C TRP A 790 -16.08 -3.27 -43.98
N GLY A 791 -16.50 -2.53 -44.96
CA GLY A 791 -16.63 -1.09 -45.00
C GLY A 791 -18.02 -0.74 -45.50
N MET A 792 -18.63 0.29 -44.96
CA MET A 792 -19.95 0.77 -45.37
C MET A 792 -19.92 2.28 -45.48
N ASN A 793 -20.63 2.80 -46.49
CA ASN A 793 -20.74 4.20 -46.76
C ASN A 793 -22.15 4.54 -47.20
N VAL A 794 -22.75 5.58 -46.67
CA VAL A 794 -24.03 6.14 -47.07
C VAL A 794 -23.91 7.64 -47.18
N GLY A 795 -24.32 8.19 -48.29
CA GLY A 795 -24.25 9.63 -48.49
C GLY A 795 -25.43 10.20 -49.24
N LEU A 796 -25.57 11.52 -49.11
CA LEU A 796 -26.54 12.29 -49.85
C LEU A 796 -25.87 13.55 -50.43
N ARG A 797 -26.39 14.00 -51.60
CA ARG A 797 -26.02 15.24 -52.23
C ARG A 797 -27.28 16.02 -52.59
N TYR A 798 -27.27 17.30 -52.29
CA TYR A 798 -28.30 18.26 -52.71
C TYR A 798 -27.64 19.33 -53.56
N SER A 799 -28.11 19.47 -54.76
CA SER A 799 -27.62 20.45 -55.76
C SER A 799 -28.60 21.61 -55.88
N TRP A 800 -28.09 22.81 -56.12
CA TRP A 800 -28.92 24.02 -56.25
C TRP A 800 -28.52 24.85 -57.48
#